data_e7a0eadc00f6e3d3ddc56c4e0f5cabb0
#
_entry.id   e7a0eadc00f6e3d3ddc56c4e0f5cabb0
#
_cell.length_a   1.000
_cell.length_b   1.000
_cell.length_c   1.000
_cell.angle_alpha   90.00
_cell.angle_beta   90.00
_cell.angle_gamma   90.00
#
_symmetry.space_group_name_H-M   'P 1'
#
loop_
_entity.id
_entity.type
_entity.pdbx_description
1 polymer ?
#
loop_
_entity_poly.entity_id
_entity_poly.type
_entity_poly.pdbx_seq_one_letter_code
_entity_poly.pdbx_strand_id
1 'polypeptide(L)'
;MKKLTFKVVIAVMAILMLPIQAVQACCGFIFGRQLTADGSTMFGRTEDYPYYPNGGKHNKNYVVVEGKNYKEGDQIVDESNGFTYPHAANEMKYTATYDSARGDGSNGAFGEHGFNEAGVSMTSTVTAIPNKKVLAKDPLKADGLPEAAMLDVILPRAKSAREAIELLAKVIEEKGSAEGNTVVVADQKETWYMEILSGHQYVAVKVPEDKYAVFANTYYLGHVDLNDKENVIASKDVEKVAQEAGNYKTDKDGNFHIAKSYGPEKYAEGDRSRTYAGITLLDPKSKITYEDDEYELFRSPTDPNKKFTLEDAFALQRNRFEHLNGRFVPDDQIGVKKQGDNGANDAVRKDQYKYALGNENVIDAHVYQIDPKLPKSFGGKVWLGLGPSRNTPYVPFYGNVQDTYQAFKPQTATYDPNSWYWTVWHIDQMAIKNQDIFGKTVQDHWKMLEKQFIIDQEKKDIEYYSLKDQPEAAKAAEHKVTKDALDLSDRLFQHFKDYEKLMEKQLEAAGRKSDPYRASQPDDKQDPSTPEKPDTPKTPEKPKATEEVNKNVLPAEYYVAAPPTHDIPANAEGNPNNRFGYAATANVQVFGQTSTRAEAPQVQSQASQEPSQAPQTTVANAEGNPNNRFGFAGNYEGGKDFKNIGTFSNGN
;
A
#
# COMPACT_ATOMS: atom_id res chain seq x y z
N MET A 1 -0.69 35.34 46.42
CA MET A 1 -1.82 34.67 45.78
C MET A 1 -1.94 34.94 44.28
N LYS A 2 -1.75 36.16 43.75
CA LYS A 2 -1.88 36.46 42.29
C LYS A 2 -0.84 35.77 41.38
N LYS A 3 0.37 35.42 41.88
CA LYS A 3 1.40 34.72 41.08
C LYS A 3 1.18 33.19 40.95
N LEU A 4 0.42 32.60 41.88
CA LEU A 4 0.13 31.16 41.86
C LEU A 4 -1.04 30.85 40.89
N THR A 5 -2.05 31.71 40.83
CA THR A 5 -3.18 31.61 39.90
C THR A 5 -2.75 31.74 38.43
N PHE A 6 -1.74 32.60 38.14
CA PHE A 6 -1.27 32.76 36.77
C PHE A 6 -0.48 31.54 36.26
N LYS A 7 0.30 30.88 37.11
CA LYS A 7 1.01 29.63 36.74
C LYS A 7 0.07 28.44 36.55
N VAL A 8 -1.01 28.36 37.32
CA VAL A 8 -2.02 27.32 37.18
C VAL A 8 -2.83 27.52 35.91
N VAL A 9 -3.15 28.77 35.53
CA VAL A 9 -3.87 29.07 34.28
C VAL A 9 -3.00 28.78 33.06
N ILE A 10 -1.67 29.06 33.11
CA ILE A 10 -0.75 28.70 32.02
C ILE A 10 -0.60 27.18 31.91
N ALA A 11 -0.53 26.44 33.01
CA ALA A 11 -0.47 24.99 33.00
C ALA A 11 -1.78 24.34 32.46
N VAL A 12 -2.94 24.90 32.79
CA VAL A 12 -4.24 24.43 32.27
C VAL A 12 -4.43 24.81 30.81
N MET A 13 -3.92 25.98 30.36
CA MET A 13 -3.92 26.32 28.91
C MET A 13 -2.91 25.49 28.10
N ALA A 14 -1.75 25.11 28.69
CA ALA A 14 -0.81 24.21 28.02
C ALA A 14 -1.36 22.80 27.86
N ILE A 15 -2.21 22.33 28.78
CA ILE A 15 -2.92 21.03 28.68
C ILE A 15 -4.05 21.09 27.62
N LEU A 16 -4.59 22.27 27.31
CA LEU A 16 -5.63 22.47 26.29
C LEU A 16 -5.08 22.75 24.88
N MET A 17 -3.76 22.87 24.75
CA MET A 17 -3.06 23.04 23.47
C MET A 17 -2.18 21.81 23.12
N LEU A 18 -2.53 20.62 23.59
CA LEU A 18 -2.03 19.42 22.92
C LEU A 18 -2.59 19.47 21.49
N PRO A 19 -1.74 19.45 20.47
CA PRO A 19 -2.26 19.31 19.11
C PRO A 19 -3.18 18.11 19.13
N ILE A 20 -4.39 18.26 18.60
CA ILE A 20 -5.22 17.11 18.22
C ILE A 20 -4.34 16.40 17.20
N GLN A 21 -3.66 15.34 17.63
CA GLN A 21 -2.94 14.49 16.70
C GLN A 21 -3.97 14.08 15.66
N ALA A 22 -3.74 14.51 14.44
CA ALA A 22 -4.55 14.07 13.32
C ALA A 22 -4.51 12.54 13.36
N VAL A 23 -5.66 11.92 13.55
CA VAL A 23 -5.76 10.46 13.63
C VAL A 23 -5.29 9.93 12.29
N GLN A 24 -4.09 9.41 12.24
CA GLN A 24 -3.60 8.64 11.10
C GLN A 24 -4.51 7.42 10.99
N ALA A 25 -5.04 7.18 9.82
CA ALA A 25 -6.09 6.18 9.65
C ALA A 25 -5.61 5.02 8.77
N CYS A 26 -4.47 4.44 9.10
CA CYS A 26 -3.84 3.33 8.39
C CYS A 26 -4.66 2.04 8.42
N CYS A 27 -4.46 1.15 7.46
CA CYS A 27 -5.09 -0.17 7.45
C CYS A 27 -4.10 -1.23 6.98
N GLY A 28 -3.91 -2.26 7.80
CA GLY A 28 -3.02 -3.39 7.50
C GLY A 28 -3.77 -4.67 7.16
N PHE A 29 -3.05 -5.58 6.50
CA PHE A 29 -3.53 -6.94 6.24
C PHE A 29 -2.36 -7.93 6.27
N ILE A 30 -2.69 -9.20 6.50
CA ILE A 30 -1.77 -10.33 6.41
C ILE A 30 -2.48 -11.51 5.74
N PHE A 31 -1.82 -12.19 4.80
CA PHE A 31 -2.23 -13.47 4.25
C PHE A 31 -1.13 -14.49 4.56
N GLY A 32 -1.42 -15.45 5.41
CA GLY A 32 -0.52 -16.54 5.73
C GLY A 32 -0.21 -17.40 4.49
N ARG A 33 1.01 -17.94 4.41
CA ARG A 33 1.52 -18.61 3.19
C ARG A 33 0.69 -19.80 2.73
N GLN A 34 -0.01 -20.47 3.63
CA GLN A 34 -0.91 -21.56 3.26
C GLN A 34 -2.20 -21.08 2.60
N LEU A 35 -2.54 -19.80 2.72
CA LEU A 35 -3.71 -19.17 2.10
C LEU A 35 -3.40 -18.44 0.79
N THR A 36 -2.15 -18.31 0.40
CA THR A 36 -1.78 -17.63 -0.84
C THR A 36 -1.68 -18.61 -2.02
N ALA A 37 -1.86 -18.09 -3.22
CA ALA A 37 -1.82 -18.92 -4.43
C ALA A 37 -0.40 -19.43 -4.74
N ASP A 38 0.64 -18.70 -4.29
CA ASP A 38 2.06 -18.96 -4.58
C ASP A 38 2.86 -19.54 -3.43
N GLY A 39 2.25 -19.65 -2.26
CA GLY A 39 2.93 -20.09 -1.07
C GLY A 39 3.86 -19.05 -0.43
N SER A 40 3.78 -17.78 -0.87
CA SER A 40 4.42 -16.66 -0.18
C SER A 40 3.54 -16.19 0.99
N THR A 41 4.14 -15.60 2.01
CA THR A 41 3.38 -14.73 2.93
C THR A 41 3.21 -13.38 2.28
N MET A 42 1.99 -12.82 2.33
CA MET A 42 1.74 -11.46 1.90
C MET A 42 1.25 -10.62 3.07
N PHE A 43 1.79 -9.43 3.23
CA PHE A 43 1.29 -8.44 4.18
C PHE A 43 1.53 -7.04 3.64
N GLY A 44 0.80 -6.08 4.14
CA GLY A 44 0.95 -4.71 3.70
C GLY A 44 0.04 -3.77 4.45
N ARG A 45 0.17 -2.50 4.11
CA ARG A 45 -0.55 -1.42 4.78
C ARG A 45 -0.87 -0.30 3.81
N THR A 46 -1.96 0.43 4.04
CA THR A 46 -2.11 1.81 3.57
C THR A 46 -1.69 2.75 4.67
N GLU A 47 -0.94 3.78 4.35
CA GLU A 47 -0.68 4.91 5.22
C GLU A 47 -1.60 6.04 4.85
N ASP A 48 -2.40 6.46 5.82
CA ASP A 48 -3.38 7.52 5.63
C ASP A 48 -2.94 8.74 6.45
N TYR A 49 -2.69 9.84 5.77
CA TYR A 49 -2.40 11.10 6.41
C TYR A 49 -3.41 12.16 6.00
N PRO A 50 -4.13 12.77 6.94
CA PRO A 50 -5.17 13.72 6.58
C PRO A 50 -4.58 14.92 5.85
N TYR A 51 -5.26 15.27 4.75
CA TYR A 51 -4.91 16.43 3.96
C TYR A 51 -5.09 17.70 4.81
N TYR A 52 -3.99 18.40 5.07
CA TYR A 52 -4.09 19.67 5.77
C TYR A 52 -4.62 20.77 4.86
N PRO A 53 -5.67 21.50 5.26
CA PRO A 53 -6.18 22.67 4.53
C PRO A 53 -5.11 23.73 4.29
N ASN A 54 -4.04 23.72 5.06
CA ASN A 54 -2.94 24.69 5.03
C ASN A 54 -1.78 24.31 4.09
N GLY A 55 -1.96 23.30 3.22
CA GLY A 55 -0.96 22.95 2.21
C GLY A 55 0.24 22.15 2.71
N GLY A 56 0.27 21.71 3.95
CA GLY A 56 1.25 20.74 4.44
C GLY A 56 1.00 19.39 3.78
N LYS A 57 1.83 19.01 2.83
CA LYS A 57 1.68 17.80 2.05
C LYS A 57 2.85 16.90 2.34
N HIS A 58 2.53 15.66 2.68
CA HIS A 58 3.52 14.62 2.82
C HIS A 58 3.81 14.05 1.44
N ASN A 59 5.03 14.24 0.98
CA ASN A 59 5.58 13.56 -0.18
C ASN A 59 6.36 12.35 0.32
N LYS A 60 6.18 11.22 -0.30
CA LYS A 60 6.92 10.00 0.05
C LYS A 60 8.11 9.79 -0.86
N ASN A 61 9.22 9.37 -0.26
CA ASN A 61 10.42 8.88 -0.94
C ASN A 61 10.47 7.37 -0.89
N TYR A 62 11.19 6.75 -1.82
CA TYR A 62 11.66 5.38 -1.70
C TYR A 62 13.16 5.35 -1.96
N VAL A 63 13.93 4.97 -0.96
CA VAL A 63 15.39 5.08 -0.96
C VAL A 63 16.06 3.83 -0.44
N VAL A 64 17.34 3.69 -0.75
CA VAL A 64 18.26 2.78 -0.08
C VAL A 64 19.03 3.58 0.96
N VAL A 65 19.02 3.12 2.19
CA VAL A 65 19.87 3.61 3.27
C VAL A 65 21.08 2.70 3.36
N GLU A 66 22.26 3.26 3.11
CA GLU A 66 23.50 2.50 3.09
C GLU A 66 23.89 2.01 4.49
N GLY A 67 24.40 0.77 4.54
CA GLY A 67 25.00 0.24 5.75
C GLY A 67 26.19 1.07 6.20
N LYS A 68 26.34 1.27 7.50
CA LYS A 68 27.35 2.18 8.06
C LYS A 68 27.95 1.63 9.34
N ASN A 69 29.24 1.94 9.54
CA ASN A 69 29.93 1.71 10.80
C ASN A 69 29.84 2.95 11.67
N TYR A 70 29.43 2.77 12.91
CA TYR A 70 29.29 3.83 13.91
C TYR A 70 30.28 3.64 15.04
N LYS A 71 30.61 4.73 15.71
CA LYS A 71 31.47 4.73 16.90
C LYS A 71 30.62 4.56 18.15
N GLU A 72 31.24 4.09 19.20
CA GLU A 72 30.62 4.08 20.53
C GLU A 72 30.20 5.50 20.92
N GLY A 73 28.94 5.66 21.31
CA GLY A 73 28.34 6.94 21.67
C GLY A 73 27.55 7.63 20.56
N ASP A 74 27.68 7.19 19.29
CA ASP A 74 26.83 7.70 18.21
C ASP A 74 25.37 7.29 18.49
N GLN A 75 24.43 8.23 18.27
CA GLN A 75 23.02 8.05 18.58
C GLN A 75 22.14 8.27 17.34
N ILE A 76 21.11 7.44 17.20
CA ILE A 76 19.91 7.79 16.45
C ILE A 76 19.18 8.85 17.26
N VAL A 77 18.72 9.90 16.61
CA VAL A 77 17.97 10.99 17.24
C VAL A 77 16.72 11.27 16.42
N ASP A 78 15.55 11.19 17.04
CA ASP A 78 14.33 11.76 16.45
C ASP A 78 14.10 13.15 17.05
N GLU A 79 14.27 14.18 16.20
CA GLU A 79 14.16 15.58 16.64
C GLU A 79 12.72 15.99 16.99
N SER A 80 11.71 15.23 16.53
CA SER A 80 10.32 15.58 16.76
C SER A 80 9.88 15.40 18.21
N ASN A 81 10.44 14.40 18.91
CA ASN A 81 10.10 14.13 20.31
C ASN A 81 11.32 14.02 21.24
N GLY A 82 12.54 14.07 20.70
CA GLY A 82 13.79 13.95 21.46
C GLY A 82 14.18 12.52 21.78
N PHE A 83 13.57 11.52 21.18
CA PHE A 83 13.96 10.11 21.32
C PHE A 83 15.41 9.91 20.88
N THR A 84 16.15 9.13 21.65
CA THR A 84 17.52 8.73 21.30
C THR A 84 17.74 7.23 21.56
N TYR A 85 18.47 6.60 20.63
CA TYR A 85 18.90 5.21 20.79
C TYR A 85 20.30 5.01 20.21
N PRO A 86 21.20 4.22 20.87
CA PRO A 86 22.56 4.02 20.36
C PRO A 86 22.56 3.39 18.97
N HIS A 87 23.42 3.87 18.06
CA HIS A 87 23.71 3.13 16.84
C HIS A 87 24.39 1.79 17.13
N ALA A 88 24.17 0.77 16.31
CA ALA A 88 24.98 -0.43 16.34
C ALA A 88 26.35 -0.17 15.69
N ALA A 89 27.40 -0.87 16.15
CA ALA A 89 28.75 -0.67 15.60
C ALA A 89 28.80 -0.90 14.09
N ASN A 90 28.01 -1.87 13.58
CA ASN A 90 27.91 -2.18 12.14
C ASN A 90 26.42 -2.28 11.82
N GLU A 91 25.92 -1.34 11.07
CA GLU A 91 24.52 -1.32 10.61
C GLU A 91 24.42 -1.77 9.17
N MET A 92 23.42 -2.60 8.91
CA MET A 92 23.14 -3.15 7.59
C MET A 92 22.44 -2.13 6.70
N LYS A 93 22.63 -2.28 5.40
CA LYS A 93 21.86 -1.59 4.37
C LYS A 93 20.39 -2.03 4.42
N TYR A 94 19.48 -1.09 4.15
CA TYR A 94 18.05 -1.37 4.01
C TYR A 94 17.38 -0.41 3.02
N THR A 95 16.25 -0.83 2.44
CA THR A 95 15.35 0.07 1.71
C THR A 95 14.35 0.68 2.67
N ALA A 96 13.89 1.88 2.37
CA ALA A 96 12.88 2.55 3.19
C ALA A 96 12.01 3.49 2.37
N THR A 97 10.75 3.65 2.79
CA THR A 97 9.94 4.81 2.43
C THR A 97 9.94 5.80 3.58
N TYR A 98 10.11 7.07 3.26
CA TYR A 98 10.13 8.16 4.23
C TYR A 98 9.22 9.30 3.78
N ASP A 99 8.77 10.09 4.75
CA ASP A 99 8.30 11.44 4.46
C ASP A 99 9.47 12.30 3.99
N SER A 100 9.33 12.90 2.83
CA SER A 100 10.41 13.71 2.25
C SER A 100 10.53 15.09 2.88
N ALA A 101 9.43 15.62 3.40
CA ALA A 101 9.42 16.87 4.15
C ALA A 101 8.25 16.84 5.13
N ARG A 102 8.52 16.95 6.41
CA ARG A 102 7.46 17.21 7.39
C ARG A 102 6.94 18.63 7.18
N GLY A 103 5.64 18.78 7.04
CA GLY A 103 4.99 20.09 6.90
C GLY A 103 5.13 20.99 8.12
N ASP A 104 5.63 20.47 9.25
CA ASP A 104 5.95 21.21 10.48
C ASP A 104 7.38 21.79 10.49
N GLY A 105 8.17 21.54 9.44
CA GLY A 105 9.56 22.00 9.33
C GLY A 105 10.58 21.17 10.10
N SER A 106 10.18 20.05 10.71
CA SER A 106 11.14 19.14 11.35
C SER A 106 11.87 18.30 10.29
N ASN A 107 13.15 17.99 10.56
CA ASN A 107 14.02 17.25 9.64
C ASN A 107 13.98 15.73 9.87
N GLY A 108 13.07 15.23 10.70
CA GLY A 108 12.96 13.81 10.98
C GLY A 108 12.42 13.04 9.78
N ALA A 109 13.19 12.06 9.29
CA ALA A 109 12.71 11.07 8.34
C ALA A 109 11.69 10.18 9.06
N PHE A 110 10.46 10.12 8.56
CA PHE A 110 9.42 9.25 9.08
C PHE A 110 9.47 7.94 8.31
N GLY A 111 10.13 6.92 8.90
CA GLY A 111 10.32 5.61 8.27
C GLY A 111 9.08 4.74 8.37
N GLU A 112 8.54 4.31 7.24
CA GLU A 112 7.27 3.59 7.17
C GLU A 112 7.42 2.09 6.99
N HIS A 113 8.20 1.68 6.00
CA HIS A 113 8.42 0.28 5.71
C HIS A 113 9.71 0.07 4.91
N GLY A 114 10.25 -1.13 4.95
CA GLY A 114 11.47 -1.47 4.22
C GLY A 114 11.87 -2.94 4.31
N PHE A 115 12.95 -3.23 3.57
CA PHE A 115 13.71 -4.48 3.63
C PHE A 115 15.14 -4.20 4.04
N ASN A 116 15.77 -5.08 4.83
CA ASN A 116 17.21 -5.05 5.03
C ASN A 116 17.93 -6.13 4.22
N GLU A 117 19.25 -6.06 4.16
CA GLU A 117 20.09 -7.01 3.41
C GLU A 117 20.14 -8.43 4.02
N ALA A 118 19.64 -8.61 5.25
CA ALA A 118 19.46 -9.93 5.85
C ALA A 118 18.12 -10.58 5.44
N GLY A 119 17.29 -9.90 4.64
CA GLY A 119 16.00 -10.37 4.17
C GLY A 119 14.86 -10.20 5.17
N VAL A 120 15.01 -9.32 6.15
CA VAL A 120 13.95 -8.93 7.07
C VAL A 120 13.18 -7.76 6.48
N SER A 121 11.86 -7.87 6.45
CA SER A 121 10.94 -6.81 6.05
C SER A 121 10.11 -6.35 7.24
N MET A 122 9.80 -5.08 7.26
CA MET A 122 9.00 -4.46 8.32
C MET A 122 8.05 -3.45 7.71
N THR A 123 6.81 -3.44 8.17
CA THR A 123 5.93 -2.28 8.07
C THR A 123 5.65 -1.81 9.48
N SER A 124 6.05 -0.59 9.75
CA SER A 124 5.77 0.02 11.03
C SER A 124 4.44 0.75 10.93
N THR A 125 3.65 0.45 11.86
CA THR A 125 2.61 1.17 12.50
C THR A 125 1.28 1.35 11.79
N VAL A 126 0.32 0.73 12.43
CA VAL A 126 -1.05 1.19 12.44
C VAL A 126 -1.29 1.78 13.83
N THR A 127 -1.20 3.11 13.98
CA THR A 127 -1.34 3.81 15.27
C THR A 127 -2.63 3.41 15.96
N ALA A 128 -2.55 3.00 17.22
CA ALA A 128 -3.69 2.61 18.04
C ALA A 128 -3.76 3.43 19.32
N ILE A 129 -4.96 3.69 19.81
CA ILE A 129 -5.15 4.55 20.99
C ILE A 129 -5.45 3.67 22.21
N PRO A 130 -4.52 3.58 23.18
CA PRO A 130 -4.77 2.87 24.43
C PRO A 130 -5.83 3.58 25.26
N ASN A 131 -6.57 2.82 26.09
CA ASN A 131 -7.57 3.41 26.96
C ASN A 131 -6.92 4.19 28.13
N LYS A 132 -7.66 5.18 28.62
CA LYS A 132 -7.17 6.11 29.66
C LYS A 132 -6.85 5.43 30.98
N LYS A 133 -7.47 4.28 31.31
CA LYS A 133 -7.24 3.60 32.58
C LYS A 133 -5.85 2.95 32.61
N VAL A 134 -5.46 2.25 31.51
CA VAL A 134 -4.13 1.68 31.42
C VAL A 134 -3.06 2.76 31.29
N LEU A 135 -3.33 3.84 30.55
CA LEU A 135 -2.41 4.99 30.47
C LEU A 135 -2.20 5.70 31.81
N ALA A 136 -3.15 5.63 32.76
CA ALA A 136 -2.97 6.15 34.10
C ALA A 136 -1.97 5.30 34.94
N LYS A 137 -1.70 4.06 34.53
CA LYS A 137 -0.75 3.14 35.19
C LYS A 137 0.58 3.04 34.45
N ASP A 138 0.54 2.94 33.15
CA ASP A 138 1.71 2.88 32.28
C ASP A 138 1.55 3.93 31.16
N PRO A 139 1.88 5.21 31.44
CA PRO A 139 1.69 6.29 30.48
C PRO A 139 2.66 6.17 29.31
N LEU A 140 2.22 6.60 28.15
CA LEU A 140 3.10 6.83 27.00
C LEU A 140 4.21 7.81 27.38
N LYS A 141 5.38 7.63 26.81
CA LYS A 141 6.58 8.44 27.08
C LYS A 141 6.75 9.50 26.01
N ALA A 142 6.76 10.75 26.40
CA ALA A 142 6.90 11.86 25.46
C ALA A 142 8.19 11.77 24.62
N ASP A 143 9.27 11.27 25.23
CA ASP A 143 10.58 11.00 24.62
C ASP A 143 10.85 9.50 24.39
N GLY A 144 9.78 8.69 24.40
CA GLY A 144 9.83 7.26 24.07
C GLY A 144 9.99 7.03 22.57
N LEU A 145 10.08 5.75 22.20
CA LEU A 145 10.19 5.33 20.81
C LEU A 145 8.95 5.80 20.02
N PRO A 146 9.11 6.73 19.06
CA PRO A 146 8.02 7.15 18.18
C PRO A 146 7.92 6.22 16.97
N GLU A 147 6.78 6.21 16.33
CA GLU A 147 6.53 5.55 15.04
C GLU A 147 7.65 5.87 14.04
N ALA A 148 7.95 7.15 13.91
CA ALA A 148 8.92 7.67 12.96
C ALA A 148 10.32 7.06 13.03
N ALA A 149 10.76 6.60 14.21
CA ALA A 149 12.10 6.04 14.42
C ALA A 149 12.16 4.51 14.41
N MET A 150 11.02 3.81 14.43
CA MET A 150 11.00 2.35 14.57
C MET A 150 11.79 1.64 13.47
N LEU A 151 11.59 2.05 12.21
CA LEU A 151 12.26 1.44 11.07
C LEU A 151 13.78 1.57 11.17
N ASP A 152 14.27 2.79 11.47
CA ASP A 152 15.69 3.12 11.53
C ASP A 152 16.41 2.50 12.73
N VAL A 153 15.66 2.18 13.79
CA VAL A 153 16.18 1.45 14.95
C VAL A 153 16.27 -0.05 14.66
N ILE A 154 15.34 -0.63 13.94
CA ILE A 154 15.16 -2.08 13.84
C ILE A 154 15.85 -2.68 12.60
N LEU A 155 15.56 -2.16 11.40
CA LEU A 155 16.03 -2.77 10.15
C LEU A 155 17.56 -2.83 10.01
N PRO A 156 18.33 -1.81 10.40
CA PRO A 156 19.78 -1.89 10.24
C PRO A 156 20.46 -2.94 11.13
N ARG A 157 19.74 -3.61 12.04
CA ARG A 157 20.30 -4.52 13.05
C ARG A 157 19.79 -5.94 12.98
N ALA A 158 18.50 -6.10 12.72
CA ALA A 158 17.82 -7.39 12.83
C ALA A 158 18.20 -8.35 11.70
N LYS A 159 18.56 -9.58 12.03
CA LYS A 159 18.95 -10.65 11.08
C LYS A 159 17.85 -11.68 10.86
N SER A 160 16.76 -11.56 11.61
CA SER A 160 15.54 -12.36 11.47
C SER A 160 14.33 -11.58 11.96
N ALA A 161 13.13 -12.03 11.58
CA ALA A 161 11.89 -11.42 12.05
C ALA A 161 11.75 -11.50 13.58
N ARG A 162 12.11 -12.62 14.18
CA ARG A 162 12.12 -12.76 15.64
C ARG A 162 13.08 -11.78 16.32
N GLU A 163 14.32 -11.67 15.83
CA GLU A 163 15.30 -10.73 16.37
C GLU A 163 14.82 -9.28 16.27
N ALA A 164 14.10 -8.94 15.20
CA ALA A 164 13.50 -7.61 15.03
C ALA A 164 12.45 -7.32 16.13
N ILE A 165 11.58 -8.28 16.41
CA ILE A 165 10.57 -8.16 17.48
C ILE A 165 11.22 -8.12 18.87
N GLU A 166 12.21 -8.97 19.13
CA GLU A 166 12.95 -8.96 20.40
C GLU A 166 13.69 -7.63 20.63
N LEU A 167 14.26 -7.05 19.57
CA LEU A 167 14.90 -5.74 19.65
C LEU A 167 13.86 -4.64 19.89
N LEU A 168 12.73 -4.65 19.18
CA LEU A 168 11.65 -3.68 19.38
C LEU A 168 11.12 -3.76 20.82
N ALA A 169 10.88 -4.97 21.33
CA ALA A 169 10.49 -5.22 22.70
C ALA A 169 11.49 -4.62 23.69
N LYS A 170 12.78 -4.87 23.48
CA LYS A 170 13.85 -4.31 24.31
C LYS A 170 13.88 -2.77 24.31
N VAL A 171 13.71 -2.14 23.14
CA VAL A 171 13.67 -0.67 23.05
C VAL A 171 12.49 -0.11 23.83
N ILE A 172 11.31 -0.75 23.73
CA ILE A 172 10.12 -0.33 24.48
C ILE A 172 10.33 -0.53 26.00
N GLU A 173 10.97 -1.62 26.42
CA GLU A 173 11.29 -1.84 27.84
C GLU A 173 12.28 -0.79 28.38
N GLU A 174 13.26 -0.37 27.59
CA GLU A 174 14.32 0.55 28.00
C GLU A 174 13.90 2.03 27.92
N LYS A 175 13.14 2.39 26.90
CA LYS A 175 12.82 3.80 26.55
C LYS A 175 11.35 4.13 26.72
N GLY A 176 10.50 3.15 26.71
CA GLY A 176 9.07 3.31 26.56
C GLY A 176 8.66 3.61 25.12
N SER A 177 7.36 3.60 24.86
CA SER A 177 6.77 4.00 23.58
C SER A 177 6.10 5.37 23.69
N ALA A 178 6.22 6.19 22.64
CA ALA A 178 5.55 7.49 22.55
C ALA A 178 4.08 7.38 22.20
N GLU A 179 3.68 6.24 21.60
CA GLU A 179 2.32 6.00 21.12
C GLU A 179 1.99 4.51 21.09
N GLY A 180 0.70 4.17 21.04
CA GLY A 180 0.27 2.81 20.80
C GLY A 180 0.32 2.48 19.32
N ASN A 181 0.73 1.27 18.96
CA ASN A 181 0.93 0.90 17.56
C ASN A 181 0.73 -0.58 17.29
N THR A 182 0.55 -0.91 16.00
CA THR A 182 0.63 -2.26 15.48
C THR A 182 1.76 -2.34 14.45
N VAL A 183 2.59 -3.38 14.54
CA VAL A 183 3.76 -3.59 13.69
C VAL A 183 3.72 -5.00 13.11
N VAL A 184 4.09 -5.15 11.83
CA VAL A 184 4.29 -6.46 11.19
C VAL A 184 5.73 -6.57 10.71
N VAL A 185 6.38 -7.66 11.08
CA VAL A 185 7.75 -7.99 10.66
C VAL A 185 7.77 -9.39 10.08
N ALA A 186 8.47 -9.58 8.98
CA ALA A 186 8.59 -10.90 8.36
C ALA A 186 9.99 -11.16 7.81
N ASP A 187 10.34 -12.44 7.80
CA ASP A 187 11.40 -13.00 6.97
C ASP A 187 10.86 -14.25 6.23
N GLN A 188 11.71 -14.95 5.51
CA GLN A 188 11.29 -16.14 4.77
C GLN A 188 10.85 -17.32 5.64
N LYS A 189 11.10 -17.29 6.96
CA LYS A 189 10.75 -18.37 7.90
C LYS A 189 9.45 -18.08 8.64
N GLU A 190 9.26 -16.85 9.09
CA GLU A 190 8.16 -16.49 9.98
C GLU A 190 7.72 -15.04 9.81
N THR A 191 6.50 -14.77 10.21
CA THR A 191 5.90 -13.45 10.27
C THR A 191 5.40 -13.20 11.68
N TRP A 192 5.63 -12.01 12.20
CA TRP A 192 5.21 -11.57 13.52
C TRP A 192 4.29 -10.36 13.41
N TYR A 193 3.28 -10.35 14.26
CA TYR A 193 2.36 -9.23 14.48
C TYR A 193 2.51 -8.77 15.92
N MET A 194 2.74 -7.49 16.15
CA MET A 194 2.95 -6.92 17.48
C MET A 194 2.00 -5.77 17.74
N GLU A 195 1.37 -5.75 18.90
CA GLU A 195 0.63 -4.61 19.45
C GLU A 195 1.43 -3.97 20.57
N ILE A 196 1.73 -2.67 20.44
CA ILE A 196 2.33 -1.81 21.47
C ILE A 196 1.17 -1.14 22.21
N LEU A 197 0.95 -1.57 23.44
CA LEU A 197 -0.31 -1.40 24.17
C LEU A 197 -0.34 -0.18 25.09
N SER A 198 0.82 0.27 25.57
CA SER A 198 1.00 1.44 26.45
C SER A 198 2.48 1.80 26.53
N GLY A 199 2.90 2.62 27.50
CA GLY A 199 4.27 3.08 27.60
C GLY A 199 5.34 2.00 27.57
N HIS A 200 5.08 0.85 28.23
CA HIS A 200 6.05 -0.28 28.27
C HIS A 200 5.39 -1.65 28.04
N GLN A 201 4.08 -1.68 27.74
CA GLN A 201 3.39 -2.94 27.52
C GLN A 201 3.23 -3.24 26.04
N TYR A 202 3.49 -4.48 25.67
CA TYR A 202 3.37 -4.98 24.32
C TYR A 202 3.06 -6.49 24.32
N VAL A 203 2.47 -6.95 23.24
CA VAL A 203 2.34 -8.37 22.92
C VAL A 203 2.60 -8.59 21.44
N ALA A 204 3.53 -9.47 21.12
CA ALA A 204 3.81 -9.92 19.77
C ALA A 204 3.47 -11.40 19.63
N VAL A 205 2.87 -11.77 18.51
CA VAL A 205 2.51 -13.15 18.21
C VAL A 205 3.01 -13.54 16.82
N LYS A 206 3.49 -14.79 16.72
CA LYS A 206 3.81 -15.37 15.43
C LYS A 206 2.53 -15.60 14.65
N VAL A 207 2.48 -15.12 13.40
CA VAL A 207 1.30 -15.20 12.55
C VAL A 207 1.09 -16.64 12.09
N PRO A 208 -0.10 -17.23 12.29
CA PRO A 208 -0.41 -18.56 11.76
C PRO A 208 -0.43 -18.57 10.24
N GLU A 209 0.19 -19.56 9.63
CA GLU A 209 0.33 -19.66 8.18
C GLU A 209 -0.98 -19.95 7.43
N ASP A 210 -2.00 -20.44 8.13
CA ASP A 210 -3.33 -20.81 7.63
C ASP A 210 -4.40 -19.77 7.93
N LYS A 211 -4.00 -18.54 8.31
CA LYS A 211 -4.90 -17.43 8.66
C LYS A 211 -4.66 -16.20 7.79
N TYR A 212 -5.70 -15.38 7.70
CA TYR A 212 -5.59 -14.01 7.20
C TYR A 212 -6.03 -13.02 8.27
N ALA A 213 -5.57 -11.78 8.14
CA ALA A 213 -5.95 -10.67 9.01
C ALA A 213 -6.25 -9.41 8.20
N VAL A 214 -7.17 -8.59 8.71
CA VAL A 214 -7.39 -7.19 8.33
C VAL A 214 -7.54 -6.40 9.61
N PHE A 215 -6.78 -5.34 9.76
CA PHE A 215 -6.74 -4.54 10.99
C PHE A 215 -6.58 -3.06 10.70
N ALA A 216 -7.20 -2.23 11.52
CA ALA A 216 -7.19 -0.78 11.46
C ALA A 216 -6.58 -0.18 12.75
N ASN A 217 -6.82 1.09 13.05
CA ASN A 217 -6.14 1.84 14.12
C ASN A 217 -6.67 1.53 15.54
N THR A 218 -6.74 0.24 15.87
CA THR A 218 -7.13 -0.24 17.21
C THR A 218 -6.43 -1.57 17.51
N TYR A 219 -6.70 -2.16 18.67
CA TYR A 219 -6.15 -3.45 19.06
C TYR A 219 -7.10 -4.59 18.73
N TYR A 220 -6.56 -5.74 18.35
CA TYR A 220 -7.30 -6.92 17.91
C TYR A 220 -6.92 -8.21 18.65
N LEU A 221 -5.79 -8.24 19.37
CA LEU A 221 -5.38 -9.46 20.08
C LEU A 221 -6.39 -9.81 21.18
N GLY A 222 -7.01 -10.95 21.01
CA GLY A 222 -7.88 -11.55 22.02
C GLY A 222 -7.08 -12.21 23.15
N HIS A 223 -7.45 -13.46 23.49
CA HIS A 223 -6.63 -14.29 24.37
C HIS A 223 -5.38 -14.79 23.65
N VAL A 224 -4.25 -14.68 24.32
CA VAL A 224 -2.94 -15.20 23.90
C VAL A 224 -2.32 -15.97 25.08
N ASP A 225 -1.81 -17.17 24.82
CA ASP A 225 -1.03 -17.90 25.84
C ASP A 225 0.33 -17.23 26.05
N LEU A 226 0.43 -16.39 27.06
CA LEU A 226 1.66 -15.67 27.41
C LEU A 226 2.82 -16.59 27.86
N ASN A 227 2.57 -17.88 28.07
CA ASN A 227 3.59 -18.89 28.40
C ASN A 227 4.19 -19.56 27.15
N ASP A 228 3.57 -19.43 25.99
CA ASP A 228 4.08 -19.93 24.72
C ASP A 228 5.26 -19.08 24.21
N LYS A 229 6.46 -19.36 24.72
CA LYS A 229 7.67 -18.60 24.38
C LYS A 229 8.18 -18.84 22.95
N GLU A 230 7.65 -19.82 22.25
CA GLU A 230 7.96 -20.07 20.85
C GLU A 230 7.20 -19.11 19.94
N ASN A 231 5.93 -18.85 20.24
CA ASN A 231 5.03 -18.10 19.37
C ASN A 231 4.58 -16.75 19.97
N VAL A 232 5.01 -16.42 21.19
CA VAL A 232 4.61 -15.18 21.89
C VAL A 232 5.80 -14.50 22.55
N ILE A 233 5.93 -13.18 22.30
CA ILE A 233 6.87 -12.30 22.98
C ILE A 233 6.04 -11.17 23.60
N ALA A 234 5.99 -11.10 24.93
CA ALA A 234 5.15 -10.13 25.64
C ALA A 234 5.88 -9.54 26.83
N SER A 235 5.53 -8.29 27.16
CA SER A 235 5.99 -7.65 28.40
C SER A 235 5.50 -8.44 29.61
N LYS A 236 6.38 -8.57 30.61
CA LYS A 236 6.11 -9.42 31.79
C LYS A 236 4.94 -8.94 32.65
N ASP A 237 4.64 -7.64 32.61
CA ASP A 237 3.64 -7.00 33.48
C ASP A 237 2.31 -6.69 32.71
N VAL A 238 2.12 -7.22 31.50
CA VAL A 238 0.95 -6.93 30.67
C VAL A 238 -0.39 -7.23 31.36
N GLU A 239 -0.53 -8.35 32.03
CA GLU A 239 -1.73 -8.66 32.82
C GLU A 239 -1.83 -7.81 34.09
N LYS A 240 -0.72 -7.64 34.80
CA LYS A 240 -0.64 -6.88 36.04
C LYS A 240 -1.04 -5.41 35.83
N VAL A 241 -0.54 -4.77 34.79
CA VAL A 241 -0.91 -3.38 34.47
C VAL A 241 -2.41 -3.26 34.20
N ALA A 242 -3.01 -4.18 33.47
CA ALA A 242 -4.45 -4.21 33.23
C ALA A 242 -5.25 -4.38 34.54
N GLN A 243 -4.77 -5.26 35.45
CA GLN A 243 -5.37 -5.46 36.79
C GLN A 243 -5.29 -4.19 37.65
N GLU A 244 -4.10 -3.61 37.76
CA GLU A 244 -3.86 -2.38 38.56
C GLU A 244 -4.61 -1.17 37.98
N ALA A 245 -4.84 -1.15 36.68
CA ALA A 245 -5.68 -0.14 36.03
C ALA A 245 -7.18 -0.31 36.30
N GLY A 246 -7.57 -1.45 36.90
CA GLY A 246 -8.99 -1.80 37.05
C GLY A 246 -9.69 -2.00 35.69
N ASN A 247 -8.95 -2.42 34.68
CA ASN A 247 -9.47 -2.67 33.33
C ASN A 247 -9.09 -4.05 32.76
N TYR A 248 -8.81 -5.00 33.65
CA TYR A 248 -8.63 -6.40 33.27
C TYR A 248 -9.95 -6.95 32.73
N LYS A 249 -9.98 -7.35 31.48
CA LYS A 249 -11.14 -7.92 30.79
C LYS A 249 -10.84 -9.33 30.35
N THR A 250 -11.87 -10.15 30.28
CA THR A 250 -11.78 -11.54 29.83
C THR A 250 -12.66 -11.77 28.61
N ASP A 251 -12.34 -12.84 27.89
CA ASP A 251 -13.22 -13.41 26.89
C ASP A 251 -14.37 -14.20 27.55
N LYS A 252 -15.21 -14.85 26.74
CA LYS A 252 -16.34 -15.67 27.21
C LYS A 252 -15.92 -16.91 28.03
N ASP A 253 -14.68 -17.36 27.86
CA ASP A 253 -14.12 -18.53 28.53
C ASP A 253 -13.34 -18.15 29.81
N GLY A 254 -13.31 -16.86 30.15
CA GLY A 254 -12.65 -16.32 31.35
C GLY A 254 -11.16 -16.01 31.18
N ASN A 255 -10.62 -16.16 29.98
CA ASN A 255 -9.22 -15.89 29.71
C ASN A 255 -8.95 -14.39 29.50
N PHE A 256 -7.75 -13.93 29.87
CA PHE A 256 -7.33 -12.56 29.66
C PHE A 256 -7.46 -12.15 28.20
N HIS A 257 -8.14 -11.03 27.95
CA HIS A 257 -8.39 -10.50 26.62
C HIS A 257 -7.65 -9.17 26.44
N ILE A 258 -6.61 -9.15 25.62
CA ILE A 258 -5.67 -8.04 25.49
C ILE A 258 -6.38 -6.79 24.93
N ALA A 259 -7.00 -6.88 23.76
CA ALA A 259 -7.64 -5.73 23.11
C ALA A 259 -8.73 -5.08 23.97
N LYS A 260 -9.56 -5.87 24.65
CA LYS A 260 -10.58 -5.34 25.59
C LYS A 260 -9.99 -4.66 26.81
N SER A 261 -8.82 -5.12 27.25
CA SER A 261 -8.14 -4.57 28.43
C SER A 261 -7.37 -3.29 28.12
N TYR A 262 -6.78 -3.20 26.93
CA TYR A 262 -5.90 -2.09 26.56
C TYR A 262 -6.55 -1.11 25.57
N GLY A 263 -7.42 -1.57 24.71
CA GLY A 263 -8.04 -0.78 23.65
C GLY A 263 -9.24 0.06 24.12
N PRO A 264 -9.86 0.77 23.21
CA PRO A 264 -11.09 1.52 23.48
C PRO A 264 -12.25 0.58 23.78
N GLU A 265 -13.27 1.06 24.50
CA GLU A 265 -14.48 0.28 24.81
C GLU A 265 -15.27 -0.12 23.55
N LYS A 266 -15.16 0.67 22.49
CA LYS A 266 -15.79 0.43 21.19
C LYS A 266 -14.82 0.88 20.10
N TYR A 267 -14.82 0.17 19.00
CA TYR A 267 -14.10 0.61 17.81
C TYR A 267 -14.60 1.98 17.35
N ALA A 268 -13.68 2.85 16.96
CA ALA A 268 -14.03 4.03 16.22
C ALA A 268 -14.72 3.65 14.89
N GLU A 269 -15.59 4.52 14.40
CA GLU A 269 -16.37 4.25 13.19
C GLU A 269 -15.47 3.96 11.97
N GLY A 270 -14.35 4.69 11.84
CA GLY A 270 -13.38 4.49 10.80
C GLY A 270 -12.65 3.15 10.90
N ASP A 271 -12.32 2.67 12.10
CA ASP A 271 -11.68 1.37 12.31
C ASP A 271 -12.65 0.24 11.95
N ARG A 272 -13.87 0.34 12.46
CA ARG A 272 -14.95 -0.61 12.20
C ARG A 272 -15.23 -0.74 10.70
N SER A 273 -15.37 0.38 9.99
CA SER A 273 -15.74 0.38 8.57
C SER A 273 -14.67 -0.24 7.68
N ARG A 274 -13.39 0.06 7.93
CA ARG A 274 -12.27 -0.52 7.18
C ARG A 274 -12.11 -2.02 7.43
N THR A 275 -12.14 -2.44 8.70
CA THR A 275 -12.01 -3.86 9.05
C THR A 275 -13.17 -4.68 8.52
N TYR A 276 -14.40 -4.22 8.71
CA TYR A 276 -15.60 -4.88 8.17
C TYR A 276 -15.57 -5.00 6.65
N ALA A 277 -15.26 -3.90 5.96
CA ALA A 277 -15.18 -3.89 4.51
C ALA A 277 -14.06 -4.82 4.00
N GLY A 278 -12.91 -4.81 4.64
CA GLY A 278 -11.80 -5.69 4.24
C GLY A 278 -12.12 -7.17 4.43
N ILE A 279 -12.68 -7.55 5.58
CA ILE A 279 -13.06 -8.95 5.83
C ILE A 279 -14.14 -9.40 4.84
N THR A 280 -15.19 -8.61 4.63
CA THR A 280 -16.30 -8.98 3.73
C THR A 280 -15.92 -8.98 2.25
N LEU A 281 -14.91 -8.21 1.86
CA LEU A 281 -14.32 -8.25 0.52
C LEU A 281 -13.55 -9.56 0.30
N LEU A 282 -12.70 -9.93 1.26
CA LEU A 282 -11.83 -11.11 1.17
C LEU A 282 -12.60 -12.42 1.38
N ASP A 283 -13.59 -12.40 2.26
CA ASP A 283 -14.46 -13.53 2.58
C ASP A 283 -15.94 -13.12 2.54
N PRO A 284 -16.56 -13.05 1.35
CA PRO A 284 -17.95 -12.62 1.17
C PRO A 284 -18.99 -13.51 1.87
N LYS A 285 -18.59 -14.70 2.34
CA LYS A 285 -19.44 -15.62 3.10
C LYS A 285 -19.21 -15.52 4.61
N SER A 286 -18.36 -14.61 5.05
CA SER A 286 -18.14 -14.35 6.48
C SER A 286 -19.45 -13.97 7.16
N LYS A 287 -19.66 -14.51 8.37
CA LYS A 287 -20.88 -14.26 9.16
C LYS A 287 -20.80 -13.03 10.05
N ILE A 288 -19.73 -12.22 9.94
CA ILE A 288 -19.63 -10.99 10.71
C ILE A 288 -20.70 -9.98 10.33
N THR A 289 -21.10 -9.17 11.28
CA THR A 289 -21.96 -8.00 11.05
C THR A 289 -21.20 -6.71 11.31
N TYR A 290 -21.70 -5.62 10.77
CA TYR A 290 -21.09 -4.30 11.02
C TYR A 290 -21.20 -3.89 12.49
N GLU A 291 -22.22 -4.37 13.17
CA GLU A 291 -22.56 -4.05 14.56
C GLU A 291 -21.82 -4.92 15.59
N ASP A 292 -21.02 -5.90 15.15
CA ASP A 292 -20.22 -6.73 16.05
C ASP A 292 -19.28 -5.85 16.90
N ASP A 293 -19.20 -6.12 18.18
CA ASP A 293 -18.39 -5.32 19.11
C ASP A 293 -16.88 -5.47 18.85
N GLU A 294 -16.48 -6.62 18.28
CA GLU A 294 -15.09 -6.93 17.95
C GLU A 294 -15.02 -7.83 16.71
N TYR A 295 -13.87 -7.81 16.05
CA TYR A 295 -13.53 -8.71 14.97
C TYR A 295 -12.28 -9.51 15.34
N GLU A 296 -12.35 -10.82 15.14
CA GLU A 296 -11.19 -11.71 15.34
C GLU A 296 -10.07 -11.32 14.36
N LEU A 297 -8.84 -11.19 14.88
CA LEU A 297 -7.67 -10.80 14.08
C LEU A 297 -7.31 -11.87 13.04
N PHE A 298 -7.02 -13.10 13.51
CA PHE A 298 -6.57 -14.20 12.66
C PHE A 298 -7.73 -15.10 12.27
N ARG A 299 -8.17 -14.97 11.03
CA ARG A 299 -9.38 -15.61 10.51
C ARG A 299 -9.06 -16.73 9.54
N SER A 300 -9.84 -17.80 9.56
CA SER A 300 -9.88 -18.79 8.48
C SER A 300 -10.90 -18.33 7.43
N PRO A 301 -10.60 -18.43 6.13
CA PRO A 301 -11.61 -18.20 5.11
C PRO A 301 -12.78 -19.17 5.25
N THR A 302 -14.02 -18.69 5.01
CA THR A 302 -15.21 -19.54 5.01
C THR A 302 -15.12 -20.62 3.91
N ASP A 303 -14.51 -20.32 2.79
CA ASP A 303 -14.16 -21.30 1.76
C ASP A 303 -12.76 -21.88 2.05
N PRO A 304 -12.64 -23.17 2.43
CA PRO A 304 -11.35 -23.78 2.75
C PRO A 304 -10.40 -23.87 1.55
N ASN A 305 -10.91 -23.72 0.33
CA ASN A 305 -10.11 -23.72 -0.90
C ASN A 305 -9.72 -22.29 -1.35
N LYS A 306 -10.14 -21.26 -0.64
CA LYS A 306 -9.77 -19.87 -0.98
C LYS A 306 -8.25 -19.74 -0.92
N LYS A 307 -7.69 -19.19 -1.99
CA LYS A 307 -6.32 -18.74 -2.09
C LYS A 307 -6.30 -17.27 -2.47
N PHE A 308 -5.59 -16.50 -1.70
CA PHE A 308 -5.41 -15.08 -1.97
C PHE A 308 -4.29 -14.84 -3.01
N THR A 309 -4.45 -13.79 -3.78
CA THR A 309 -3.49 -13.35 -4.81
C THR A 309 -3.01 -11.93 -4.54
N LEU A 310 -2.05 -11.45 -5.30
CA LEU A 310 -1.63 -10.05 -5.28
C LEU A 310 -2.77 -9.12 -5.67
N GLU A 311 -3.59 -9.53 -6.65
CA GLU A 311 -4.75 -8.73 -7.06
C GLU A 311 -5.80 -8.63 -5.95
N ASP A 312 -5.98 -9.67 -5.12
CA ASP A 312 -6.83 -9.58 -3.91
C ASP A 312 -6.26 -8.52 -2.93
N ALA A 313 -4.93 -8.47 -2.74
CA ALA A 313 -4.29 -7.50 -1.88
C ALA A 313 -4.41 -6.07 -2.43
N PHE A 314 -4.16 -5.85 -3.72
CA PHE A 314 -4.32 -4.54 -4.37
C PHE A 314 -5.77 -4.08 -4.34
N ALA A 315 -6.72 -4.98 -4.59
CA ALA A 315 -8.14 -4.68 -4.51
C ALA A 315 -8.58 -4.31 -3.09
N LEU A 316 -8.03 -4.98 -2.07
CA LEU A 316 -8.28 -4.65 -0.66
C LEU A 316 -7.87 -3.21 -0.36
N GLN A 317 -6.65 -2.82 -0.68
CA GLN A 317 -6.11 -1.48 -0.39
C GLN A 317 -6.77 -0.37 -1.22
N ARG A 318 -7.40 -0.69 -2.34
CA ARG A 318 -8.18 0.24 -3.18
C ARG A 318 -9.65 0.29 -2.84
N ASN A 319 -10.13 -0.59 -1.95
CA ASN A 319 -11.57 -0.77 -1.71
C ASN A 319 -12.23 0.48 -1.15
N ARG A 320 -13.35 0.87 -1.76
CA ARG A 320 -14.18 2.01 -1.40
C ARG A 320 -15.65 1.60 -1.22
N PHE A 321 -15.86 0.41 -0.66
CA PHE A 321 -17.17 -0.19 -0.39
C PHE A 321 -17.94 -0.65 -1.62
N GLU A 322 -17.33 -0.80 -2.78
CA GLU A 322 -18.00 -1.18 -4.03
C GLU A 322 -18.76 -2.51 -3.90
N HIS A 323 -18.26 -3.42 -3.07
CA HIS A 323 -18.89 -4.73 -2.83
C HIS A 323 -20.05 -4.68 -1.84
N LEU A 324 -20.29 -3.56 -1.15
CA LEU A 324 -21.33 -3.42 -0.12
C LEU A 324 -22.65 -2.84 -0.67
N ASN A 325 -22.85 -2.90 -2.00
CA ASN A 325 -24.10 -2.54 -2.69
C ASN A 325 -24.67 -1.16 -2.30
N GLY A 326 -23.80 -0.17 -2.12
CA GLY A 326 -24.18 1.19 -1.78
C GLY A 326 -24.72 1.39 -0.35
N ARG A 327 -24.67 0.36 0.51
CA ARG A 327 -24.99 0.48 1.94
C ARG A 327 -24.05 1.46 2.66
N PHE A 328 -22.80 1.53 2.21
CA PHE A 328 -21.79 2.43 2.72
C PHE A 328 -21.33 3.37 1.61
N VAL A 329 -21.13 4.62 1.96
CA VAL A 329 -20.59 5.65 1.06
C VAL A 329 -19.27 6.13 1.64
N PRO A 330 -18.19 6.21 0.85
CA PRO A 330 -16.92 6.80 1.29
C PRO A 330 -17.14 8.22 1.80
N ASP A 331 -16.43 8.59 2.86
CA ASP A 331 -16.57 9.90 3.51
C ASP A 331 -16.13 11.07 2.62
N ASP A 332 -15.19 10.86 1.70
CA ASP A 332 -14.79 11.84 0.68
C ASP A 332 -15.86 12.11 -0.40
N GLN A 333 -16.97 11.37 -0.37
CA GLN A 333 -18.15 11.63 -1.19
C GLN A 333 -19.18 12.55 -0.52
N ILE A 334 -18.87 13.09 0.67
CA ILE A 334 -19.74 14.04 1.36
C ILE A 334 -19.97 15.28 0.49
N GLY A 335 -21.25 15.56 0.21
CA GLY A 335 -21.64 16.71 -0.61
C GLY A 335 -21.48 16.55 -2.13
N VAL A 336 -20.93 15.42 -2.60
CA VAL A 336 -20.91 15.12 -4.04
C VAL A 336 -22.33 14.78 -4.49
N LYS A 337 -22.91 15.62 -5.37
CA LYS A 337 -24.22 15.34 -5.98
C LYS A 337 -24.08 14.16 -6.92
N LYS A 338 -24.75 13.05 -6.64
CA LYS A 338 -24.90 11.96 -7.60
C LYS A 338 -25.70 12.48 -8.80
N GLN A 339 -25.11 12.49 -9.97
CA GLN A 339 -25.79 12.81 -11.19
C GLN A 339 -26.57 11.57 -11.64
N GLY A 340 -27.88 11.67 -11.69
CA GLY A 340 -28.77 10.70 -12.29
C GLY A 340 -29.57 9.87 -11.30
N ASP A 341 -30.69 10.40 -10.86
CA ASP A 341 -31.98 9.74 -10.72
C ASP A 341 -33.02 10.84 -10.48
N ASN A 342 -33.81 11.14 -11.48
CA ASN A 342 -35.09 11.88 -11.44
C ASN A 342 -35.20 13.12 -10.52
N GLY A 343 -34.11 13.87 -10.30
CA GLY A 343 -34.17 15.14 -9.60
C GLY A 343 -34.44 15.09 -8.09
N ALA A 344 -34.56 13.91 -7.50
CA ALA A 344 -34.63 13.76 -6.06
C ALA A 344 -33.19 13.79 -5.51
N ASN A 345 -32.82 14.88 -4.85
CA ASN A 345 -31.68 14.94 -3.94
C ASN A 345 -31.98 14.06 -2.73
N ASP A 346 -31.84 12.75 -2.85
CA ASP A 346 -31.66 11.92 -1.67
C ASP A 346 -30.31 12.33 -1.08
N ALA A 347 -30.37 13.27 -0.15
CA ALA A 347 -29.22 13.64 0.65
C ALA A 347 -28.71 12.36 1.30
N VAL A 348 -27.56 11.90 0.87
CA VAL A 348 -26.91 10.74 1.50
C VAL A 348 -26.84 11.05 2.99
N ARG A 349 -27.44 10.20 3.78
CA ARG A 349 -27.56 10.43 5.24
C ARG A 349 -26.15 10.45 5.84
N LYS A 350 -25.90 11.37 6.77
CA LYS A 350 -24.61 11.53 7.43
C LYS A 350 -24.10 10.23 8.08
N ASP A 351 -25.01 9.36 8.55
CA ASP A 351 -24.70 8.06 9.14
C ASP A 351 -24.30 6.98 8.11
N GLN A 352 -24.45 7.23 6.81
CA GLN A 352 -24.05 6.34 5.73
C GLN A 352 -22.60 6.57 5.28
N TYR A 353 -22.01 7.73 5.58
CA TYR A 353 -20.63 7.99 5.25
C TYR A 353 -19.70 7.22 6.16
N LYS A 354 -18.78 6.48 5.55
CA LYS A 354 -17.81 5.64 6.25
C LYS A 354 -16.41 5.88 5.70
N TYR A 355 -15.42 5.65 6.54
CA TYR A 355 -14.02 5.76 6.14
C TYR A 355 -13.59 4.49 5.40
N ALA A 356 -13.20 4.64 4.13
CA ALA A 356 -12.84 3.53 3.24
C ALA A 356 -11.35 3.16 3.37
N LEU A 357 -10.98 1.93 2.98
CA LEU A 357 -9.57 1.51 2.92
C LEU A 357 -8.79 2.35 1.90
N GLY A 358 -9.33 2.49 0.68
CA GLY A 358 -8.73 3.29 -0.40
C GLY A 358 -9.27 4.72 -0.42
N ASN A 359 -9.23 5.42 0.71
CA ASN A 359 -9.71 6.80 0.82
C ASN A 359 -8.71 7.80 0.22
N GLU A 360 -9.07 9.08 0.17
CA GLU A 360 -8.24 10.12 -0.45
C GLU A 360 -7.04 10.57 0.40
N ASN A 361 -7.00 10.17 1.68
CA ASN A 361 -5.89 10.48 2.57
C ASN A 361 -4.73 9.48 2.48
N VAL A 362 -4.90 8.39 1.72
CA VAL A 362 -3.82 7.43 1.49
C VAL A 362 -2.69 8.10 0.73
N ILE A 363 -1.50 8.08 1.32
CA ILE A 363 -0.27 8.66 0.75
C ILE A 363 0.76 7.61 0.36
N ASP A 364 0.66 6.42 0.92
CA ASP A 364 1.47 5.24 0.59
C ASP A 364 0.63 3.97 0.73
N ALA A 365 0.87 3.02 -0.15
CA ALA A 365 0.32 1.68 -0.06
C ALA A 365 1.37 0.66 -0.53
N HIS A 366 1.52 -0.42 0.20
CA HIS A 366 2.50 -1.44 -0.15
C HIS A 366 2.01 -2.83 0.18
N VAL A 367 2.52 -3.79 -0.58
CA VAL A 367 2.33 -5.22 -0.33
C VAL A 367 3.68 -5.91 -0.36
N TYR A 368 4.08 -6.48 0.76
CA TYR A 368 5.22 -7.38 0.84
C TYR A 368 4.79 -8.79 0.42
N GLN A 369 5.54 -9.39 -0.46
CA GLN A 369 5.40 -10.78 -0.91
C GLN A 369 6.67 -11.53 -0.53
N ILE A 370 6.62 -12.27 0.57
CA ILE A 370 7.76 -12.99 1.13
C ILE A 370 7.74 -14.42 0.60
N ASP A 371 8.54 -14.65 -0.44
CA ASP A 371 8.63 -15.95 -1.11
C ASP A 371 9.84 -16.75 -0.58
N PRO A 372 9.62 -17.85 0.15
CA PRO A 372 10.69 -18.67 0.71
C PRO A 372 11.51 -19.42 -0.36
N LYS A 373 11.13 -19.39 -1.62
CA LYS A 373 11.87 -20.00 -2.73
C LYS A 373 12.99 -19.12 -3.25
N LEU A 374 12.94 -17.80 -3.01
CA LEU A 374 13.97 -16.84 -3.39
C LEU A 374 15.22 -16.99 -2.50
N PRO A 375 16.41 -16.52 -2.95
CA PRO A 375 17.58 -16.38 -2.09
C PRO A 375 17.28 -15.55 -0.84
N LYS A 376 17.89 -15.90 0.30
CA LYS A 376 17.65 -15.18 1.56
C LYS A 376 17.94 -13.68 1.45
N SER A 377 19.03 -13.29 0.76
CA SER A 377 19.40 -11.89 0.57
C SER A 377 18.38 -11.07 -0.22
N PHE A 378 17.54 -11.73 -1.03
CA PHE A 378 16.44 -11.05 -1.73
C PHE A 378 15.29 -10.70 -0.77
N GLY A 379 15.14 -11.46 0.32
CA GLY A 379 14.08 -11.32 1.30
C GLY A 379 12.70 -11.65 0.74
N GLY A 380 12.33 -11.01 -0.32
CA GLY A 380 11.05 -11.08 -1.01
C GLY A 380 10.92 -9.91 -1.99
N LYS A 381 9.70 -9.49 -2.20
CA LYS A 381 9.37 -8.32 -3.04
C LYS A 381 8.48 -7.36 -2.27
N VAL A 382 8.66 -6.07 -2.47
CA VAL A 382 7.65 -5.06 -2.18
C VAL A 382 6.97 -4.66 -3.47
N TRP A 383 5.66 -4.66 -3.47
CA TRP A 383 4.80 -4.06 -4.48
C TRP A 383 4.43 -2.68 -3.96
N LEU A 384 5.08 -1.66 -4.49
CA LEU A 384 5.03 -0.28 -3.98
C LEU A 384 4.00 0.53 -4.75
N GLY A 385 2.97 0.99 -4.07
CA GLY A 385 1.99 1.96 -4.55
C GLY A 385 2.25 3.33 -3.91
N LEU A 386 3.32 4.00 -4.32
CA LEU A 386 3.76 5.26 -3.73
C LEU A 386 2.86 6.41 -4.18
N GLY A 387 1.81 6.66 -3.42
CA GLY A 387 0.75 7.62 -3.68
C GLY A 387 -0.62 7.12 -3.21
N PRO A 388 -1.71 7.85 -3.51
CA PRO A 388 -3.07 7.44 -3.17
C PRO A 388 -3.44 6.10 -3.80
N SER A 389 -3.68 5.07 -2.99
CA SER A 389 -3.83 3.68 -3.45
C SER A 389 -4.89 3.49 -4.54
N ARG A 390 -5.93 4.34 -4.53
CA ARG A 390 -7.05 4.26 -5.46
C ARG A 390 -6.62 4.32 -6.92
N ASN A 391 -5.74 5.24 -7.27
CA ASN A 391 -5.31 5.51 -8.63
C ASN A 391 -3.77 5.46 -8.80
N THR A 392 -3.09 4.68 -7.98
CA THR A 392 -1.64 4.45 -8.02
C THR A 392 -1.36 3.01 -8.41
N PRO A 393 -0.43 2.75 -9.35
CA PRO A 393 -0.02 1.38 -9.68
C PRO A 393 0.90 0.80 -8.61
N TYR A 394 0.81 -0.51 -8.38
CA TYR A 394 1.75 -1.27 -7.56
C TYR A 394 2.92 -1.76 -8.41
N VAL A 395 4.12 -1.31 -8.08
CA VAL A 395 5.35 -1.60 -8.84
C VAL A 395 6.26 -2.50 -8.01
N PRO A 396 6.76 -3.63 -8.57
CA PRO A 396 7.53 -4.60 -7.81
C PRO A 396 9.02 -4.24 -7.71
N PHE A 397 9.58 -4.38 -6.51
CA PHE A 397 11.00 -4.31 -6.22
C PHE A 397 11.43 -5.47 -5.33
N TYR A 398 12.55 -6.12 -5.65
CA TYR A 398 13.16 -7.08 -4.74
C TYR A 398 13.81 -6.37 -3.54
N GLY A 399 13.86 -7.04 -2.39
CA GLY A 399 14.38 -6.46 -1.16
C GLY A 399 15.89 -6.16 -1.17
N ASN A 400 16.64 -6.73 -2.13
CA ASN A 400 18.09 -6.58 -2.22
C ASN A 400 18.57 -5.52 -3.24
N VAL A 401 17.68 -4.65 -3.72
CA VAL A 401 18.11 -3.54 -4.59
C VAL A 401 19.16 -2.68 -3.92
N GLN A 402 20.12 -2.19 -4.70
CA GLN A 402 21.25 -1.40 -4.21
C GLN A 402 21.04 0.11 -4.40
N ASP A 403 20.07 0.50 -5.21
CA ASP A 403 19.66 1.88 -5.42
C ASP A 403 18.21 1.94 -5.90
N THR A 404 17.60 3.11 -5.79
CA THR A 404 16.26 3.42 -6.28
C THR A 404 16.30 4.49 -7.35
N TYR A 405 15.27 4.54 -8.19
CA TYR A 405 15.22 5.50 -9.30
C TYR A 405 15.19 6.95 -8.78
N GLN A 406 15.85 7.84 -9.52
CA GLN A 406 16.01 9.23 -9.12
C GLN A 406 14.69 9.96 -8.81
N ALA A 407 13.60 9.66 -9.52
CA ALA A 407 12.30 10.29 -9.28
C ALA A 407 11.64 9.91 -7.95
N PHE A 408 12.13 8.88 -7.26
CA PHE A 408 11.70 8.55 -5.90
C PHE A 408 12.37 9.40 -4.81
N LYS A 409 13.42 10.17 -5.14
CA LYS A 409 14.29 10.85 -4.17
C LYS A 409 13.97 12.33 -3.91
N PRO A 410 13.21 13.09 -4.75
CA PRO A 410 12.94 14.49 -4.48
C PRO A 410 12.27 14.72 -3.13
N GLN A 411 12.79 15.70 -2.40
CA GLN A 411 12.31 16.09 -1.07
C GLN A 411 11.64 17.46 -1.13
N THR A 412 10.46 17.50 -1.75
CA THR A 412 9.72 18.75 -1.94
C THR A 412 8.35 18.67 -1.30
N ALA A 413 8.00 19.64 -0.48
CA ALA A 413 6.68 19.75 0.14
C ALA A 413 5.59 20.22 -0.85
N THR A 414 5.96 20.59 -2.08
CA THR A 414 5.08 21.05 -3.14
C THR A 414 5.29 20.25 -4.41
N TYR A 415 4.34 20.33 -5.33
CA TYR A 415 4.43 19.62 -6.60
C TYR A 415 5.78 19.85 -7.31
N ASP A 416 6.43 18.74 -7.62
CA ASP A 416 7.65 18.68 -8.42
C ASP A 416 7.43 17.72 -9.61
N PRO A 417 7.51 18.19 -10.85
CA PRO A 417 7.32 17.34 -12.02
C PRO A 417 8.38 16.27 -12.19
N ASN A 418 9.47 16.31 -11.43
CA ASN A 418 10.51 15.30 -11.40
C ASN A 418 10.30 14.25 -10.29
N SER A 419 9.28 14.42 -9.47
CA SER A 419 8.93 13.48 -8.41
C SER A 419 7.92 12.44 -8.89
N TRP A 420 8.23 11.17 -8.63
CA TRP A 420 7.30 10.07 -8.82
C TRP A 420 6.00 10.28 -8.06
N TYR A 421 6.13 10.53 -6.75
CA TYR A 421 4.99 10.76 -5.88
C TYR A 421 4.05 11.85 -6.40
N TRP A 422 4.61 13.03 -6.71
CA TRP A 422 3.81 14.17 -7.14
C TRP A 422 3.16 13.95 -8.51
N THR A 423 3.81 13.24 -9.42
CA THR A 423 3.22 12.89 -10.72
C THR A 423 2.03 11.95 -10.55
N VAL A 424 2.19 10.89 -9.76
CA VAL A 424 1.10 9.92 -9.49
C VAL A 424 -0.03 10.58 -8.71
N TRP A 425 0.30 11.41 -7.73
CA TRP A 425 -0.69 12.16 -6.97
C TRP A 425 -1.49 13.12 -7.86
N HIS A 426 -0.88 13.80 -8.82
CA HIS A 426 -1.58 14.67 -9.75
C HIS A 426 -2.54 13.89 -10.65
N ILE A 427 -2.13 12.73 -11.16
CA ILE A 427 -2.99 11.81 -11.90
C ILE A 427 -4.22 11.41 -11.05
N ASP A 428 -4.01 11.01 -9.79
CA ASP A 428 -5.10 10.69 -8.87
C ASP A 428 -6.05 11.86 -8.68
N GLN A 429 -5.52 13.06 -8.40
CA GLN A 429 -6.34 14.25 -8.18
C GLN A 429 -7.17 14.66 -9.42
N MET A 430 -6.61 14.54 -10.63
CA MET A 430 -7.37 14.73 -11.85
C MET A 430 -8.50 13.71 -11.98
N ALA A 431 -8.22 12.45 -11.67
CA ALA A 431 -9.19 11.36 -11.76
C ALA A 431 -10.36 11.54 -10.77
N ILE A 432 -10.05 11.80 -9.49
CA ILE A 432 -11.10 11.90 -8.45
C ILE A 432 -11.98 13.15 -8.61
N LYS A 433 -11.42 14.26 -9.08
CA LYS A 433 -12.17 15.49 -9.29
C LYS A 433 -12.99 15.49 -10.59
N ASN A 434 -12.70 14.59 -11.51
CA ASN A 434 -13.34 14.51 -12.82
C ASN A 434 -13.80 13.08 -13.12
N GLN A 435 -14.51 12.45 -12.18
CA GLN A 435 -15.00 11.08 -12.32
C GLN A 435 -15.96 10.90 -13.50
N ASP A 436 -16.67 11.92 -13.90
CA ASP A 436 -17.54 11.93 -15.08
C ASP A 436 -16.76 11.85 -16.41
N ILE A 437 -15.47 12.22 -16.42
CA ILE A 437 -14.59 12.09 -17.58
C ILE A 437 -13.78 10.80 -17.49
N PHE A 438 -13.13 10.55 -16.35
CA PHE A 438 -12.17 9.49 -16.22
C PHE A 438 -12.77 8.19 -15.63
N GLY A 439 -13.78 8.30 -14.74
CA GLY A 439 -14.43 7.14 -14.13
C GLY A 439 -13.41 6.18 -13.51
N LYS A 440 -13.48 4.91 -13.94
CA LYS A 440 -12.54 3.86 -13.52
C LYS A 440 -11.33 3.68 -14.43
N THR A 441 -11.21 4.46 -15.49
CA THR A 441 -10.21 4.22 -16.54
C THR A 441 -8.79 4.22 -16.02
N VAL A 442 -8.46 5.14 -15.09
CA VAL A 442 -7.12 5.18 -14.49
C VAL A 442 -6.83 3.89 -13.74
N GLN A 443 -7.78 3.42 -12.92
CA GLN A 443 -7.62 2.16 -12.20
C GLN A 443 -7.49 0.95 -13.14
N ASP A 444 -8.30 0.90 -14.19
CA ASP A 444 -8.30 -0.21 -15.14
C ASP A 444 -6.99 -0.23 -15.95
N HIS A 445 -6.44 0.95 -16.26
CA HIS A 445 -5.12 1.08 -16.86
C HIS A 445 -4.02 0.51 -15.95
N TRP A 446 -4.01 0.90 -14.67
CA TRP A 446 -3.03 0.39 -13.71
C TRP A 446 -3.17 -1.12 -13.47
N LYS A 447 -4.38 -1.63 -13.33
CA LYS A 447 -4.63 -3.08 -13.20
C LYS A 447 -4.09 -3.88 -14.39
N MET A 448 -4.15 -3.34 -15.59
CA MET A 448 -3.56 -3.98 -16.77
C MET A 448 -2.03 -4.05 -16.65
N LEU A 449 -1.38 -2.95 -16.26
CA LEU A 449 0.07 -2.92 -16.05
C LEU A 449 0.50 -3.87 -14.93
N GLU A 450 -0.22 -3.88 -13.82
CA GLU A 450 0.04 -4.76 -12.68
C GLU A 450 -0.03 -6.24 -13.05
N LYS A 451 -1.01 -6.63 -13.85
CA LYS A 451 -1.06 -8.01 -14.39
C LYS A 451 0.20 -8.35 -15.18
N GLN A 452 0.67 -7.42 -16.01
CA GLN A 452 1.91 -7.63 -16.75
C GLN A 452 3.11 -7.73 -15.81
N PHE A 453 3.18 -6.88 -14.78
CA PHE A 453 4.25 -6.94 -13.78
C PHE A 453 4.26 -8.26 -13.02
N ILE A 454 3.09 -8.79 -12.64
CA ILE A 454 2.97 -10.09 -11.98
C ILE A 454 3.57 -11.19 -12.87
N ILE A 455 3.16 -11.23 -14.14
CA ILE A 455 3.68 -12.21 -15.10
C ILE A 455 5.20 -12.08 -15.28
N ASP A 456 5.71 -10.88 -15.42
CA ASP A 456 7.14 -10.64 -15.64
C ASP A 456 7.97 -10.94 -14.38
N GLN A 457 7.40 -10.67 -13.20
CA GLN A 457 8.05 -11.05 -11.94
C GLN A 457 8.10 -12.56 -11.74
N GLU A 458 7.05 -13.30 -12.10
CA GLU A 458 7.09 -14.77 -12.02
C GLU A 458 8.21 -15.37 -12.89
N LYS A 459 8.41 -14.84 -14.09
CA LYS A 459 9.53 -15.27 -14.96
C LYS A 459 10.87 -15.02 -14.30
N LYS A 460 11.07 -13.84 -13.71
CA LYS A 460 12.29 -13.49 -12.98
C LYS A 460 12.49 -14.33 -11.73
N ASP A 461 11.41 -14.60 -10.99
CA ASP A 461 11.45 -15.44 -9.80
C ASP A 461 11.95 -16.85 -10.14
N ILE A 462 11.48 -17.45 -11.25
CA ILE A 462 11.94 -18.76 -11.74
C ILE A 462 13.45 -18.74 -12.00
N GLU A 463 13.98 -17.68 -12.62
CA GLU A 463 15.42 -17.50 -12.83
C GLU A 463 16.16 -17.51 -11.48
N TYR A 464 15.67 -16.75 -10.49
CA TYR A 464 16.34 -16.55 -9.21
C TYR A 464 16.14 -17.70 -8.21
N TYR A 465 15.13 -18.56 -8.35
CA TYR A 465 14.98 -19.75 -7.49
C TYR A 465 16.19 -20.68 -7.57
N SER A 466 16.84 -20.74 -8.72
CA SER A 466 18.07 -21.52 -8.88
C SER A 466 19.22 -21.03 -8.01
N LEU A 467 19.19 -19.77 -7.55
CA LEU A 467 20.22 -19.13 -6.74
C LEU A 467 19.98 -19.27 -5.23
N LYS A 468 18.89 -19.91 -4.79
CA LYS A 468 18.48 -19.98 -3.37
C LYS A 468 19.60 -20.44 -2.45
N ASP A 469 20.29 -21.51 -2.84
CA ASP A 469 21.37 -22.11 -2.06
C ASP A 469 22.76 -21.71 -2.55
N GLN A 470 22.85 -20.61 -3.32
CA GLN A 470 24.08 -20.11 -3.93
C GLN A 470 24.32 -18.63 -3.54
N PRO A 471 24.74 -18.36 -2.29
CA PRO A 471 24.80 -16.98 -1.77
C PRO A 471 25.70 -16.05 -2.58
N GLU A 472 26.83 -16.53 -3.10
CA GLU A 472 27.73 -15.72 -3.94
C GLU A 472 27.09 -15.38 -5.29
N ALA A 473 26.39 -16.32 -5.92
CA ALA A 473 25.68 -16.08 -7.16
C ALA A 473 24.46 -15.14 -6.93
N ALA A 474 23.74 -15.31 -5.83
CA ALA A 474 22.68 -14.41 -5.43
C ALA A 474 23.22 -12.99 -5.18
N LYS A 475 24.36 -12.84 -4.54
CA LYS A 475 25.06 -11.56 -4.35
C LYS A 475 25.46 -10.93 -5.68
N ALA A 476 26.02 -11.71 -6.61
CA ALA A 476 26.37 -11.24 -7.94
C ALA A 476 25.14 -10.78 -8.75
N ALA A 477 23.97 -11.37 -8.51
CA ALA A 477 22.72 -11.01 -9.19
C ALA A 477 22.15 -9.64 -8.74
N GLU A 478 22.57 -9.09 -7.60
CA GLU A 478 22.03 -7.82 -7.06
C GLU A 478 22.20 -6.64 -8.04
N HIS A 479 23.31 -6.59 -8.79
CA HIS A 479 23.50 -5.56 -9.81
C HIS A 479 22.47 -5.66 -10.95
N LYS A 480 22.18 -6.90 -11.41
CA LYS A 480 21.16 -7.11 -12.44
C LYS A 480 19.77 -6.73 -11.90
N VAL A 481 19.43 -7.17 -10.69
CA VAL A 481 18.17 -6.84 -10.01
C VAL A 481 18.00 -5.33 -9.91
N THR A 482 19.03 -4.62 -9.46
CA THR A 482 19.01 -3.16 -9.32
C THR A 482 18.87 -2.46 -10.67
N LYS A 483 19.66 -2.89 -11.67
CA LYS A 483 19.55 -2.33 -13.02
C LYS A 483 18.16 -2.54 -13.61
N ASP A 484 17.59 -3.74 -13.48
CA ASP A 484 16.25 -4.05 -13.97
C ASP A 484 15.17 -3.18 -13.27
N ALA A 485 15.35 -2.91 -11.98
CA ALA A 485 14.45 -2.05 -11.20
C ALA A 485 14.55 -0.58 -11.65
N LEU A 486 15.76 -0.06 -11.88
CA LEU A 486 15.99 1.29 -12.38
C LEU A 486 15.42 1.47 -13.79
N ASP A 487 15.70 0.51 -14.69
CA ASP A 487 15.21 0.53 -16.08
C ASP A 487 13.67 0.46 -16.13
N LEU A 488 13.04 -0.33 -15.26
CA LEU A 488 11.59 -0.39 -15.15
C LEU A 488 11.03 0.96 -14.65
N SER A 489 11.64 1.51 -13.62
CA SER A 489 11.19 2.77 -13.01
C SER A 489 11.32 3.95 -13.97
N ASP A 490 12.41 4.02 -14.75
CA ASP A 490 12.61 5.06 -15.76
C ASP A 490 11.50 5.03 -16.82
N ARG A 491 11.23 3.85 -17.38
CA ARG A 491 10.16 3.67 -18.37
C ARG A 491 8.78 4.02 -17.81
N LEU A 492 8.50 3.57 -16.56
CA LEU A 492 7.22 3.85 -15.90
C LEU A 492 7.04 5.33 -15.61
N PHE A 493 8.09 6.00 -15.12
CA PHE A 493 8.02 7.42 -14.84
C PHE A 493 7.74 8.23 -16.09
N GLN A 494 8.41 7.90 -17.21
CA GLN A 494 8.10 8.53 -18.50
C GLN A 494 6.66 8.26 -18.92
N HIS A 495 6.17 7.03 -18.75
CA HIS A 495 4.77 6.68 -19.02
C HIS A 495 3.80 7.50 -18.17
N PHE A 496 4.08 7.68 -16.88
CA PHE A 496 3.23 8.52 -16.02
C PHE A 496 3.19 9.98 -16.49
N LYS A 497 4.34 10.52 -16.90
CA LYS A 497 4.40 11.88 -17.47
C LYS A 497 3.58 12.03 -18.74
N ASP A 498 3.60 11.03 -19.61
CA ASP A 498 2.82 11.05 -20.84
C ASP A 498 1.31 10.87 -20.56
N TYR A 499 0.98 10.01 -19.59
CA TYR A 499 -0.39 9.79 -19.14
C TYR A 499 -0.97 11.04 -18.46
N GLU A 500 -0.20 11.70 -17.59
CA GLU A 500 -0.53 12.98 -16.97
C GLU A 500 -0.89 14.04 -18.02
N LYS A 501 -0.02 14.25 -19.02
CA LYS A 501 -0.24 15.18 -20.14
C LYS A 501 -1.48 14.84 -20.97
N LEU A 502 -1.76 13.54 -21.16
CA LEU A 502 -2.97 13.11 -21.86
C LEU A 502 -4.23 13.51 -21.09
N MET A 503 -4.25 13.26 -19.77
CA MET A 503 -5.36 13.65 -18.91
C MET A 503 -5.57 15.17 -18.92
N GLU A 504 -4.49 15.94 -18.82
CA GLU A 504 -4.54 17.42 -18.94
C GLU A 504 -5.19 17.87 -20.24
N LYS A 505 -4.77 17.33 -21.38
CA LYS A 505 -5.37 17.64 -22.68
C LYS A 505 -6.86 17.29 -22.76
N GLN A 506 -7.27 16.19 -22.13
CA GLN A 506 -8.68 15.81 -22.09
C GLN A 506 -9.50 16.78 -21.22
N LEU A 507 -8.96 17.25 -20.11
CA LEU A 507 -9.60 18.27 -19.28
C LEU A 507 -9.72 19.60 -20.02
N GLU A 508 -8.67 20.05 -20.72
CA GLU A 508 -8.71 21.25 -21.55
C GLU A 508 -9.78 21.14 -22.65
N ALA A 509 -9.85 20.00 -23.36
CA ALA A 509 -10.87 19.73 -24.36
C ALA A 509 -12.29 19.76 -23.79
N ALA A 510 -12.46 19.41 -22.51
CA ALA A 510 -13.71 19.51 -21.78
C ALA A 510 -13.97 20.90 -21.17
N GLY A 511 -13.08 21.89 -21.42
CA GLY A 511 -13.16 23.24 -20.86
C GLY A 511 -12.86 23.31 -19.36
N ARG A 512 -12.12 22.33 -18.83
CA ARG A 512 -11.73 22.25 -17.41
C ARG A 512 -10.26 22.56 -17.21
N LYS A 513 -9.92 23.03 -16.01
CA LYS A 513 -8.53 23.23 -15.61
C LYS A 513 -7.95 21.90 -15.10
N SER A 514 -6.74 21.60 -15.53
CA SER A 514 -6.02 20.38 -15.11
C SER A 514 -5.31 20.54 -13.77
N ASP A 515 -5.16 21.77 -13.26
CA ASP A 515 -4.30 22.07 -12.12
C ASP A 515 -5.07 22.23 -10.80
N PRO A 516 -5.30 21.16 -10.05
CA PRO A 516 -5.85 21.23 -8.70
C PRO A 516 -4.86 21.80 -7.68
N TYR A 517 -3.59 22.00 -8.08
CA TYR A 517 -2.47 22.37 -7.23
C TYR A 517 -2.26 23.87 -7.13
N ARG A 518 -2.43 24.61 -8.23
CA ARG A 518 -2.20 26.05 -8.24
C ARG A 518 -3.15 26.81 -7.34
N ALA A 519 -4.37 26.29 -7.15
CA ALA A 519 -5.34 26.86 -6.23
C ALA A 519 -4.97 26.72 -4.73
N SER A 520 -3.92 25.99 -4.40
CA SER A 520 -3.49 25.73 -3.01
C SER A 520 -2.08 26.24 -2.68
N GLN A 521 -1.46 27.02 -3.56
CA GLN A 521 -0.17 27.65 -3.27
C GLN A 521 -0.35 28.86 -2.35
N PRO A 522 0.54 29.08 -1.35
CA PRO A 522 0.42 30.19 -0.40
C PRO A 522 0.45 31.59 -1.02
N ASP A 523 0.95 31.71 -2.25
CA ASP A 523 1.08 33.00 -2.96
C ASP A 523 -0.22 33.45 -3.65
N ASP A 524 -1.25 32.60 -3.73
CA ASP A 524 -2.58 32.96 -4.22
C ASP A 524 -3.52 33.50 -3.12
N LYS A 525 -2.95 34.12 -2.08
CA LYS A 525 -3.74 34.96 -1.19
C LYS A 525 -4.23 36.15 -1.99
N GLN A 526 -5.41 36.01 -2.60
CA GLN A 526 -6.18 37.19 -2.99
C GLN A 526 -6.31 38.08 -1.75
N ASP A 527 -5.78 39.29 -1.89
CA ASP A 527 -5.98 40.35 -0.91
C ASP A 527 -7.51 40.59 -0.80
N PRO A 528 -8.13 40.36 0.38
CA PRO A 528 -9.58 40.51 0.54
C PRO A 528 -10.06 41.96 0.32
N SER A 529 -9.14 42.89 0.03
CA SER A 529 -9.45 44.33 -0.14
C SER A 529 -9.70 44.78 -1.57
N THR A 530 -9.61 43.91 -2.59
CA THR A 530 -9.90 44.28 -3.97
C THR A 530 -11.34 43.91 -4.32
N PRO A 531 -12.26 44.91 -4.52
CA PRO A 531 -13.65 44.61 -4.91
C PRO A 531 -13.68 44.05 -6.33
N GLU A 532 -14.33 42.91 -6.51
CA GLU A 532 -14.64 42.35 -7.81
C GLU A 532 -15.43 43.40 -8.65
N LYS A 533 -14.90 43.72 -9.82
CA LYS A 533 -15.65 44.46 -10.83
C LYS A 533 -16.73 43.54 -11.40
N PRO A 534 -18.00 43.98 -11.50
CA PRO A 534 -19.05 43.17 -12.09
C PRO A 534 -18.74 42.84 -13.54
N ASP A 535 -18.69 41.57 -13.85
CA ASP A 535 -18.58 41.08 -15.22
C ASP A 535 -19.82 41.44 -16.03
N THR A 536 -19.62 42.12 -17.15
CA THR A 536 -20.64 42.36 -18.16
C THR A 536 -21.03 41.04 -18.82
N PRO A 537 -22.31 40.73 -18.99
CA PRO A 537 -22.74 39.48 -19.61
C PRO A 537 -22.26 39.39 -21.07
N LYS A 538 -21.38 38.46 -21.36
CA LYS A 538 -21.04 38.05 -22.72
C LYS A 538 -22.15 37.18 -23.28
N THR A 539 -22.68 37.60 -24.43
CA THR A 539 -23.63 36.82 -25.24
C THR A 539 -23.02 35.46 -25.60
N PRO A 540 -23.77 34.35 -25.49
CA PRO A 540 -23.22 33.03 -25.82
C PRO A 540 -22.94 32.91 -27.31
N GLU A 541 -21.69 32.73 -27.68
CA GLU A 541 -21.35 32.27 -29.02
C GLU A 541 -21.79 30.81 -29.19
N LYS A 542 -22.47 30.57 -30.31
CA LYS A 542 -22.93 29.24 -30.72
C LYS A 542 -21.73 28.33 -30.92
N PRO A 543 -21.68 27.09 -30.32
CA PRO A 543 -20.55 26.22 -30.51
C PRO A 543 -20.39 25.83 -31.97
N LYS A 544 -19.20 26.04 -32.53
CA LYS A 544 -18.79 25.38 -33.77
C LYS A 544 -18.78 23.87 -33.51
N ALA A 545 -19.40 23.12 -34.43
CA ALA A 545 -19.32 21.67 -34.42
C ALA A 545 -17.84 21.25 -34.48
N THR A 546 -17.30 20.89 -33.36
CA THR A 546 -16.04 20.16 -33.24
C THR A 546 -16.33 18.70 -33.55
N GLU A 547 -15.51 18.10 -34.43
CA GLU A 547 -15.45 16.65 -34.60
C GLU A 547 -15.50 16.02 -33.22
N GLU A 548 -16.41 15.09 -33.01
CA GLU A 548 -16.44 14.27 -31.80
C GLU A 548 -15.14 13.46 -31.74
N VAL A 549 -14.15 14.02 -31.10
CA VAL A 549 -13.00 13.25 -30.63
C VAL A 549 -13.61 12.18 -29.71
N ASN A 550 -13.42 10.92 -30.07
CA ASN A 550 -13.86 9.81 -29.26
C ASN A 550 -13.17 9.92 -27.90
N LYS A 551 -13.88 10.50 -26.94
CA LYS A 551 -13.35 10.94 -25.62
C LYS A 551 -12.85 9.79 -24.75
N ASN A 552 -12.93 8.58 -25.25
CA ASN A 552 -12.87 7.38 -24.43
C ASN A 552 -11.75 6.40 -24.82
N VAL A 553 -10.86 6.71 -25.76
CA VAL A 553 -9.80 5.77 -26.17
C VAL A 553 -8.45 6.46 -26.08
N LEU A 554 -7.54 5.87 -25.30
CA LEU A 554 -6.13 6.27 -25.31
C LEU A 554 -5.55 6.03 -26.71
N PRO A 555 -4.80 6.98 -27.29
CA PRO A 555 -4.08 6.75 -28.53
C PRO A 555 -3.18 5.51 -28.42
N ALA A 556 -3.02 4.78 -29.53
CA ALA A 556 -2.25 3.53 -29.55
C ALA A 556 -0.78 3.70 -29.10
N GLU A 557 -0.23 4.89 -29.25
CA GLU A 557 1.11 5.28 -28.79
C GLU A 557 1.30 5.25 -27.27
N TYR A 558 0.22 5.24 -26.50
CA TYR A 558 0.27 5.12 -25.03
C TYR A 558 0.23 3.67 -24.53
N TYR A 559 0.09 2.73 -25.45
CA TYR A 559 0.25 1.32 -25.13
C TYR A 559 1.72 0.93 -25.34
N VAL A 560 2.30 0.33 -24.36
CA VAL A 560 3.71 0.01 -24.31
C VAL A 560 3.93 -1.40 -24.85
N ALA A 561 4.95 -1.60 -25.70
CA ALA A 561 5.33 -2.93 -26.16
C ALA A 561 5.94 -3.77 -25.04
N ALA A 562 5.37 -4.94 -24.80
CA ALA A 562 6.06 -5.95 -24.02
C ALA A 562 7.45 -6.21 -24.60
N PRO A 563 8.47 -6.40 -23.79
CA PRO A 563 9.75 -6.89 -24.30
C PRO A 563 9.49 -8.17 -25.11
N PRO A 564 10.25 -8.41 -26.18
CA PRO A 564 10.08 -9.61 -26.98
C PRO A 564 10.11 -10.82 -26.05
N THR A 565 9.08 -11.64 -26.17
CA THR A 565 9.02 -12.89 -25.41
C THR A 565 10.23 -13.70 -25.80
N HIS A 566 11.21 -13.78 -24.91
CA HIS A 566 12.22 -14.82 -25.02
C HIS A 566 11.49 -16.16 -24.97
N ASP A 567 11.93 -17.10 -25.78
CA ASP A 567 11.39 -18.46 -25.81
C ASP A 567 11.22 -18.96 -24.37
N ILE A 568 9.97 -19.11 -23.95
CA ILE A 568 9.69 -19.74 -22.69
C ILE A 568 10.19 -21.17 -22.82
N PRO A 569 11.04 -21.66 -21.92
CA PRO A 569 11.47 -23.06 -21.96
C PRO A 569 10.26 -23.97 -22.15
N ALA A 570 10.36 -24.96 -23.02
CA ALA A 570 9.24 -25.84 -23.40
C ALA A 570 8.53 -26.53 -22.23
N ASN A 571 9.14 -26.54 -21.04
CA ASN A 571 8.58 -27.03 -19.79
C ASN A 571 7.75 -25.99 -19.01
N ALA A 572 7.67 -24.75 -19.47
CA ALA A 572 6.91 -23.72 -18.76
C ALA A 572 5.38 -23.96 -18.80
N GLU A 573 4.89 -24.60 -19.87
CA GLU A 573 3.47 -24.99 -19.99
C GLU A 573 3.09 -26.14 -19.04
N GLY A 574 4.03 -26.97 -18.66
CA GLY A 574 3.85 -28.07 -17.69
C GLY A 574 4.29 -27.75 -16.27
N ASN A 575 4.80 -26.56 -16.02
CA ASN A 575 5.29 -26.18 -14.71
C ASN A 575 4.12 -25.91 -13.76
N PRO A 576 3.98 -26.67 -12.65
CA PRO A 576 2.92 -26.46 -11.67
C PRO A 576 2.97 -25.08 -11.00
N ASN A 577 4.07 -24.33 -11.17
CA ASN A 577 4.23 -22.95 -10.71
C ASN A 577 3.82 -21.92 -11.76
N ASN A 578 3.49 -22.31 -13.01
CA ASN A 578 2.92 -21.40 -13.99
C ASN A 578 1.42 -21.23 -13.74
N ARG A 579 1.09 -20.23 -12.94
CA ARG A 579 -0.28 -19.99 -12.45
C ARG A 579 -1.24 -19.46 -13.49
N PHE A 580 -0.73 -18.95 -14.59
CA PHE A 580 -1.56 -18.17 -15.51
C PHE A 580 -1.74 -18.82 -16.88
N GLY A 581 -1.11 -19.96 -17.15
CA GLY A 581 -1.35 -20.76 -18.36
C GLY A 581 -1.12 -20.01 -19.69
N TYR A 582 -0.27 -18.97 -19.69
CA TYR A 582 -0.03 -18.22 -20.89
C TYR A 582 0.92 -18.95 -21.84
N ALA A 583 0.42 -19.30 -23.00
CA ALA A 583 1.26 -19.47 -24.17
C ALA A 583 1.81 -18.09 -24.56
N ALA A 584 3.13 -17.95 -24.55
CA ALA A 584 3.79 -16.67 -24.75
C ALA A 584 3.77 -16.21 -26.20
N THR A 585 2.66 -15.72 -26.68
CA THR A 585 2.53 -15.19 -28.04
C THR A 585 1.87 -13.82 -28.15
N ALA A 586 1.53 -13.17 -27.05
CA ALA A 586 0.95 -11.83 -27.11
C ALA A 586 2.04 -10.75 -27.03
N ASN A 587 2.35 -10.11 -28.13
CA ASN A 587 3.06 -8.85 -28.16
C ASN A 587 2.17 -7.76 -27.56
N VAL A 588 2.21 -7.58 -26.26
CA VAL A 588 1.58 -6.45 -25.59
C VAL A 588 2.57 -5.30 -25.55
N GLN A 589 2.24 -4.22 -26.18
CA GLN A 589 3.04 -3.00 -26.10
C GLN A 589 2.75 -2.29 -24.79
N VAL A 590 3.70 -2.18 -23.91
CA VAL A 590 3.62 -1.52 -22.62
C VAL A 590 4.62 -0.39 -22.55
N PHE A 591 4.91 0.57 -23.06
CA PHE A 591 5.72 1.79 -23.06
C PHE A 591 6.01 2.30 -24.48
N GLY A 592 5.46 3.44 -24.80
CA GLY A 592 5.58 4.07 -26.09
C GLY A 592 7.03 4.28 -26.52
N GLN A 593 7.62 3.26 -27.15
CA GLN A 593 8.69 3.50 -28.07
C GLN A 593 8.08 3.63 -29.45
N THR A 594 8.28 4.76 -30.11
CA THR A 594 8.12 4.85 -31.54
C THR A 594 9.02 3.80 -32.18
N SER A 595 8.47 2.63 -32.50
CA SER A 595 9.19 1.68 -33.34
C SER A 595 9.24 2.29 -34.73
N THR A 596 10.38 2.82 -35.10
CA THR A 596 10.73 2.94 -36.51
C THR A 596 10.74 1.52 -37.07
N ARG A 597 9.71 1.22 -37.85
CA ARG A 597 9.55 -0.05 -38.55
C ARG A 597 10.74 -0.21 -39.49
N ALA A 598 11.72 -1.02 -39.10
CA ALA A 598 12.71 -1.53 -40.03
C ALA A 598 11.97 -2.53 -40.93
N GLU A 599 11.91 -2.26 -42.22
CA GLU A 599 11.40 -3.18 -43.21
C GLU A 599 12.20 -4.48 -43.14
N ALA A 600 11.51 -5.59 -42.87
CA ALA A 600 12.08 -6.92 -42.93
C ALA A 600 12.36 -7.28 -44.40
N PRO A 601 13.50 -7.90 -44.71
CA PRO A 601 13.79 -8.37 -46.08
C PRO A 601 12.79 -9.50 -46.42
N GLN A 602 12.19 -9.38 -47.60
CA GLN A 602 11.37 -10.44 -48.21
C GLN A 602 12.19 -11.69 -48.41
N VAL A 603 11.84 -12.75 -47.72
CA VAL A 603 12.34 -14.10 -48.06
C VAL A 603 11.27 -14.76 -48.96
N GLN A 604 11.70 -15.09 -50.17
CA GLN A 604 10.93 -15.79 -51.17
C GLN A 604 10.55 -17.20 -50.67
N SER A 605 9.29 -17.52 -50.78
CA SER A 605 8.71 -18.84 -50.55
C SER A 605 9.22 -19.85 -51.56
N GLN A 606 9.88 -20.93 -51.14
CA GLN A 606 9.92 -22.19 -51.90
C GLN A 606 9.02 -23.21 -51.20
N ALA A 607 8.09 -23.68 -51.98
CA ALA A 607 7.18 -24.76 -51.62
C ALA A 607 7.90 -26.12 -51.65
N SER A 608 7.68 -26.96 -50.64
CA SER A 608 7.83 -28.40 -50.76
C SER A 608 7.00 -29.15 -49.74
N GLN A 609 5.98 -29.79 -50.30
CA GLN A 609 5.39 -31.13 -50.01
C GLN A 609 5.16 -31.59 -48.56
N GLU A 610 3.89 -31.88 -48.30
CA GLU A 610 3.40 -32.74 -47.22
C GLU A 610 4.10 -34.10 -47.15
N PRO A 611 4.16 -34.71 -45.95
CA PRO A 611 3.35 -35.92 -45.77
C PRO A 611 2.73 -36.14 -44.38
N SER A 612 1.52 -36.74 -44.45
CA SER A 612 0.89 -37.77 -43.64
C SER A 612 0.70 -37.58 -42.13
N GLN A 613 -0.57 -37.54 -41.79
CA GLN A 613 -1.30 -38.11 -40.67
C GLN A 613 -0.50 -38.61 -39.44
N ALA A 614 -0.73 -37.99 -38.32
CA ALA A 614 -0.56 -38.54 -36.97
C ALA A 614 -1.88 -38.35 -36.16
N PRO A 615 -2.15 -39.19 -35.16
CA PRO A 615 -3.50 -39.43 -34.64
C PRO A 615 -4.04 -38.31 -33.78
N GLN A 616 -5.35 -38.09 -33.88
CA GLN A 616 -6.12 -37.21 -33.00
C GLN A 616 -6.01 -37.68 -31.55
N THR A 617 -5.30 -36.94 -30.72
CA THR A 617 -5.51 -36.94 -29.27
C THR A 617 -6.52 -35.85 -28.94
N THR A 618 -7.67 -36.27 -28.45
CA THR A 618 -8.69 -35.40 -27.87
C THR A 618 -8.08 -34.57 -26.77
N VAL A 619 -7.94 -33.27 -26.99
CA VAL A 619 -7.62 -32.31 -25.97
C VAL A 619 -8.85 -32.17 -25.06
N ALA A 620 -8.73 -32.59 -23.82
CA ALA A 620 -9.75 -32.38 -22.81
C ALA A 620 -9.97 -30.87 -22.63
N ASN A 621 -11.24 -30.48 -22.64
CA ASN A 621 -11.66 -29.09 -22.45
C ASN A 621 -11.02 -28.48 -21.21
N ALA A 622 -10.60 -27.24 -21.34
CA ALA A 622 -9.98 -26.43 -20.26
C ALA A 622 -10.87 -26.20 -19.01
N GLU A 623 -12.14 -26.59 -19.09
CA GLU A 623 -13.13 -26.48 -18.00
C GLU A 623 -12.92 -27.48 -16.85
N GLY A 624 -12.03 -28.45 -16.99
CA GLY A 624 -11.78 -29.49 -15.97
C GLY A 624 -10.51 -29.31 -15.16
N ASN A 625 -9.75 -28.22 -15.33
CA ASN A 625 -8.53 -28.00 -14.59
C ASN A 625 -8.83 -27.22 -13.29
N PRO A 626 -8.75 -27.84 -12.11
CA PRO A 626 -9.05 -27.20 -10.84
C PRO A 626 -8.11 -26.02 -10.49
N ASN A 627 -7.02 -25.86 -11.26
CA ASN A 627 -6.05 -24.78 -11.07
C ASN A 627 -6.27 -23.60 -12.01
N ASN A 628 -7.22 -23.66 -12.95
CA ASN A 628 -7.54 -22.52 -13.80
C ASN A 628 -8.57 -21.62 -13.10
N ARG A 629 -8.08 -20.70 -12.30
CA ARG A 629 -8.89 -19.82 -11.44
C ARG A 629 -9.66 -18.74 -12.19
N PHE A 630 -9.31 -18.48 -13.43
CA PHE A 630 -9.81 -17.30 -14.12
C PHE A 630 -10.75 -17.59 -15.30
N GLY A 631 -11.08 -18.84 -15.56
CA GLY A 631 -12.12 -19.20 -16.51
C GLY A 631 -11.98 -18.60 -17.93
N PHE A 632 -10.80 -18.16 -18.32
CA PHE A 632 -10.54 -17.65 -19.64
C PHE A 632 -10.22 -18.79 -20.60
N ALA A 633 -11.24 -19.56 -20.95
CA ALA A 633 -11.27 -20.29 -22.18
C ALA A 633 -11.79 -19.34 -23.28
N GLY A 634 -10.97 -18.42 -23.72
CA GLY A 634 -11.29 -17.54 -24.83
C GLY A 634 -10.05 -17.39 -25.68
N ASN A 635 -10.17 -17.68 -26.96
CA ASN A 635 -9.15 -17.30 -27.92
C ASN A 635 -8.97 -15.79 -27.83
N TYR A 636 -7.88 -15.35 -27.21
CA TYR A 636 -7.47 -13.97 -27.22
C TYR A 636 -6.96 -13.66 -28.63
N GLU A 637 -7.85 -13.24 -29.52
CA GLU A 637 -7.43 -12.63 -30.77
C GLU A 637 -6.79 -11.29 -30.41
N GLY A 638 -5.46 -11.26 -30.46
CA GLY A 638 -4.68 -10.08 -30.16
C GLY A 638 -5.21 -8.87 -30.93
N GLY A 639 -5.41 -7.80 -30.21
CA GLY A 639 -5.65 -6.48 -30.77
C GLY A 639 -7.08 -5.96 -30.76
N LYS A 640 -8.10 -6.77 -30.60
CA LYS A 640 -9.49 -6.23 -30.55
C LYS A 640 -9.88 -5.79 -29.14
N ASP A 641 -9.47 -6.52 -28.12
CA ASP A 641 -9.86 -6.18 -26.74
C ASP A 641 -8.99 -5.09 -26.12
N PHE A 642 -7.77 -4.89 -26.63
CA PHE A 642 -6.92 -3.76 -26.22
C PHE A 642 -7.45 -2.41 -26.66
N LYS A 643 -8.24 -2.32 -27.72
CA LYS A 643 -8.88 -1.07 -28.14
C LYS A 643 -9.85 -0.52 -27.08
N ASN A 644 -10.34 -1.41 -26.20
CA ASN A 644 -11.29 -1.04 -25.15
C ASN A 644 -10.63 -0.77 -23.79
N ILE A 645 -9.34 -1.10 -23.62
CA ILE A 645 -8.63 -0.92 -22.34
C ILE A 645 -8.27 0.56 -22.09
N GLY A 646 -8.29 1.36 -23.10
CA GLY A 646 -8.17 2.82 -23.01
C GLY A 646 -9.50 3.57 -23.00
N THR A 647 -10.64 2.88 -22.93
CA THR A 647 -11.93 3.57 -22.92
C THR A 647 -12.22 4.12 -21.52
N PHE A 648 -12.40 5.40 -21.44
CA PHE A 648 -13.00 6.05 -20.30
C PHE A 648 -14.49 5.72 -20.30
N SER A 649 -14.93 4.72 -19.54
CA SER A 649 -16.34 4.38 -19.46
C SER A 649 -17.07 5.44 -18.65
N ASN A 650 -18.02 6.10 -19.26
CA ASN A 650 -19.07 6.78 -18.52
C ASN A 650 -19.93 5.69 -17.88
N GLY A 651 -19.66 5.37 -16.61
CA GLY A 651 -20.50 4.45 -15.89
C GLY A 651 -21.91 4.99 -15.75
N ASN A 652 -22.89 4.27 -16.26
CA ASN A 652 -24.26 4.40 -15.81
C ASN A 652 -24.40 3.79 -14.41
#